data_25c3dcc15516f0e0f8aa01aa1d82ae79
#
_entry.id   25c3dcc15516f0e0f8aa01aa1d82ae79
#
_cell.length_a   1.000
_cell.length_b   1.000
_cell.length_c   1.000
_cell.angle_alpha   90.00
_cell.angle_beta   90.00
_cell.angle_gamma   90.00
#
_symmetry.space_group_name_H-M   'P 1'
#
loop_
_entity.id
_entity.type
_entity.pdbx_description
1 polymer ?
#
loop_
_entity_poly.entity_id
_entity_poly.type
_entity_poly.pdbx_seq_one_letter_code
_entity_poly.pdbx_strand_id
1 'polypeptide(L)'
;VHDAKRGDRNENAAAPLHWNEVLGATGQPREIYQPLLRRFATATRGELKRADEQLEATMREMGVTFDIMRERPWGKRPWFCDLLPQVFTTTEWKTLADGMTQRLHAYECFLRDVYGEQRILRQGIVPLQPVLGSPYYQRAARALKPPGGRFLHLGGMAVGRAPDGRMVVKHHYFSHASGMSYMIQNRRAMARVLPQAFEDYTIHSIADAPTEMLEVLRSFAEESDPTVVLLSSGQGSAAYSEHSFLARRMGIPLVQGGDLLVLNDCVYLKTVTGLERVEVIYSRVSDTWLDPLVFNSESLLGVPGLVQCIRQGTVAVINAVGSQLVDDRALLPFAPALIRYYLGEAPLLDDLETYWLGDLDQRELVMNDLAKFIIRPLYGERILSPDEHEPFDARRERALRREILANPSGFVAQPRGSSALTLCFEGGRPRTRHQDHIVFALCRGGDDCLVFPGALTRVAEEGSFFTASELGGGSKDTWVEAAPGEETAAAPRLLRDAHLPSRHVTSRVAEAFYWTGRYLERARSLASMIAVIEALETEELNPTERTLYRPVWNRMLPPLEGGRAKRQSISSIEGRYLLTFDLESSGSIGSSVQRATWNAESILECLSNEAWGTLSRLRALLDRPRRAANFPDSRRAAITSRTCAQVAELVAQFFGVAQTTMIADGGWRFCEIGERIERAVITANALASTARSLVRSAGPAREHAREIQLSAFLRLMGSRDVYRR
;
A
#
# COMPACT_ATOMS: atom_id res chain seq x y z
N VAL A 1 -18.46 6.33 28.32
CA VAL A 1 -17.62 7.14 29.24
C VAL A 1 -17.81 6.70 30.68
N HIS A 2 -19.01 6.19 31.12
CA HIS A 2 -19.24 5.78 32.50
C HIS A 2 -18.71 4.38 32.87
N ASP A 3 -18.59 3.47 31.92
CA ASP A 3 -18.09 2.11 32.18
C ASP A 3 -16.55 1.97 32.24
N ALA A 4 -15.81 2.97 31.81
CA ALA A 4 -14.35 3.00 31.98
C ALA A 4 -13.89 3.33 33.45
N LYS A 5 -14.82 3.59 34.33
CA LYS A 5 -14.51 3.96 35.73
C LYS A 5 -14.61 2.81 36.77
N ARG A 6 -14.85 1.56 36.37
CA ARG A 6 -14.93 0.40 37.28
C ARG A 6 -13.75 -0.57 37.11
N GLY A 7 -12.53 -0.06 37.18
CA GLY A 7 -11.32 -0.85 37.34
C GLY A 7 -10.30 -0.03 38.10
N ASP A 8 -10.02 -0.45 39.33
CA ASP A 8 -8.96 -0.01 40.25
C ASP A 8 -8.98 1.45 40.74
N ARG A 9 -9.72 1.67 41.81
CA ARG A 9 -9.33 2.68 42.82
C ARG A 9 -8.21 2.10 43.67
N ASN A 10 -6.98 2.36 43.28
CA ASN A 10 -5.85 2.34 44.19
C ASN A 10 -5.31 3.77 44.28
N GLU A 11 -5.61 4.43 45.39
CA GLU A 11 -5.15 5.77 45.74
C GLU A 11 -3.66 5.72 46.13
N ASN A 12 -2.79 5.75 45.12
CA ASN A 12 -1.46 6.30 45.19
C ASN A 12 -1.22 6.91 43.80
N ALA A 13 -1.40 8.23 43.71
CA ALA A 13 -1.23 8.99 42.48
C ALA A 13 0.26 9.06 42.10
N ALA A 14 0.81 7.94 41.60
CA ALA A 14 1.95 7.99 40.70
C ALA A 14 1.48 8.71 39.42
N ALA A 15 2.28 9.64 38.90
CA ALA A 15 2.02 10.30 37.64
C ALA A 15 1.64 9.26 36.57
N PRO A 16 0.65 9.52 35.70
CA PRO A 16 0.24 8.54 34.71
C PRO A 16 1.46 8.12 33.90
N LEU A 17 1.71 6.82 33.80
CA LEU A 17 2.84 6.23 33.06
C LEU A 17 2.83 6.62 31.59
N HIS A 18 1.68 7.10 31.06
CA HIS A 18 1.50 7.47 29.66
C HIS A 18 0.58 8.70 29.53
N TRP A 19 0.93 9.58 28.60
CA TRP A 19 0.04 10.64 28.14
C TRP A 19 -1.15 10.02 27.38
N ASN A 20 -2.35 10.55 27.58
CA ASN A 20 -3.53 10.19 26.79
C ASN A 20 -3.93 11.36 25.89
N GLU A 21 -3.97 11.15 24.57
CA GLU A 21 -4.25 12.21 23.60
C GLU A 21 -5.65 12.81 23.71
N VAL A 22 -6.62 12.02 24.16
CA VAL A 22 -8.01 12.47 24.31
C VAL A 22 -8.26 13.06 25.70
N LEU A 23 -7.68 12.45 26.73
CA LEU A 23 -7.94 12.81 28.13
C LEU A 23 -6.86 13.68 28.78
N GLY A 24 -5.68 13.79 28.16
CA GLY A 24 -4.54 14.52 28.72
C GLY A 24 -4.05 13.96 30.06
N ALA A 25 -3.26 14.73 30.79
CA ALA A 25 -2.68 14.34 32.06
C ALA A 25 -3.70 14.24 33.20
N THR A 26 -4.82 14.96 33.12
CA THR A 26 -5.83 15.04 34.17
C THR A 26 -6.87 13.93 34.14
N GLY A 27 -6.86 13.13 33.08
CA GLY A 27 -7.90 12.12 32.82
C GLY A 27 -9.27 12.70 32.45
N GLN A 28 -9.34 14.03 32.21
CA GLN A 28 -10.51 14.71 31.67
C GLN A 28 -10.33 14.94 30.17
N PRO A 29 -11.44 14.96 29.39
CA PRO A 29 -11.36 15.26 27.97
C PRO A 29 -10.69 16.61 27.71
N ARG A 30 -9.66 16.61 26.85
CA ARG A 30 -9.07 17.85 26.34
C ARG A 30 -10.14 18.66 25.61
N GLU A 31 -10.09 19.97 25.75
CA GLU A 31 -11.10 20.89 25.21
C GLU A 31 -11.34 20.64 23.69
N ILE A 32 -10.26 20.47 22.96
CA ILE A 32 -10.30 20.22 21.50
C ILE A 32 -11.07 18.94 21.11
N TYR A 33 -11.24 17.97 22.02
CA TYR A 33 -12.00 16.75 21.76
C TYR A 33 -13.47 16.81 22.22
N GLN A 34 -13.86 17.85 22.96
CA GLN A 34 -15.21 17.92 23.52
C GLN A 34 -16.34 17.84 22.47
N PRO A 35 -16.29 18.51 21.31
CA PRO A 35 -17.32 18.40 20.30
C PRO A 35 -17.48 16.96 19.79
N LEU A 36 -16.37 16.30 19.44
CA LEU A 36 -16.36 14.89 18.99
C LEU A 36 -16.91 13.95 20.05
N LEU A 37 -16.44 14.08 21.30
CA LEU A 37 -16.89 13.20 22.40
C LEU A 37 -18.37 13.39 22.72
N ARG A 38 -18.95 14.60 22.63
CA ARG A 38 -20.39 14.82 22.76
C ARG A 38 -21.16 14.07 21.66
N ARG A 39 -20.70 14.16 20.42
CA ARG A 39 -21.31 13.44 19.28
C ARG A 39 -21.24 11.93 19.47
N PHE A 40 -20.10 11.39 19.88
CA PHE A 40 -19.94 9.94 20.15
C PHE A 40 -20.74 9.48 21.36
N ALA A 41 -20.94 10.33 22.37
CA ALA A 41 -21.73 10.02 23.57
C ALA A 41 -23.26 9.97 23.29
N THR A 42 -23.72 10.71 22.28
CA THR A 42 -25.15 10.70 21.85
C THR A 42 -25.45 9.56 20.88
N ALA A 43 -24.47 9.04 20.17
CA ALA A 43 -24.62 7.94 19.25
C ALA A 43 -24.83 6.61 19.98
N THR A 44 -25.73 5.79 19.46
CA THR A 44 -25.93 4.42 19.96
C THR A 44 -24.76 3.53 19.53
N ARG A 45 -24.50 2.49 20.29
CA ARG A 45 -23.48 1.49 19.92
C ARG A 45 -23.70 0.88 18.54
N GLY A 46 -24.98 0.70 18.14
CA GLY A 46 -25.34 0.16 16.83
C GLY A 46 -24.99 1.12 15.68
N GLU A 47 -25.13 2.44 15.90
CA GLU A 47 -24.72 3.47 14.93
C GLU A 47 -23.20 3.53 14.79
N LEU A 48 -22.46 3.54 15.89
CA LEU A 48 -21.00 3.51 15.86
C LEU A 48 -20.47 2.26 15.19
N LYS A 49 -21.07 1.10 15.44
CA LYS A 49 -20.69 -0.15 14.76
C LYS A 49 -20.93 -0.09 13.25
N ARG A 50 -22.08 0.47 12.82
CA ARG A 50 -22.38 0.64 11.39
C ARG A 50 -21.41 1.61 10.72
N ALA A 51 -21.06 2.71 11.40
CA ALA A 51 -20.09 3.66 10.88
C ALA A 51 -18.68 3.02 10.73
N ASP A 52 -18.26 2.20 11.70
CA ASP A 52 -17.02 1.44 11.66
C ASP A 52 -16.99 0.46 10.46
N GLU A 53 -18.06 -0.35 10.29
CA GLU A 53 -18.21 -1.26 9.15
C GLU A 53 -18.24 -0.50 7.81
N GLN A 54 -18.88 0.68 7.77
CA GLN A 54 -18.91 1.53 6.57
C GLN A 54 -17.54 2.12 6.25
N LEU A 55 -16.77 2.52 7.26
CA LEU A 55 -15.42 3.04 7.09
C LEU A 55 -14.49 1.94 6.53
N GLU A 56 -14.56 0.74 7.07
CA GLU A 56 -13.81 -0.41 6.56
C GLU A 56 -14.19 -0.74 5.11
N ALA A 57 -15.50 -0.73 4.80
CA ALA A 57 -15.97 -0.95 3.44
C ALA A 57 -15.47 0.14 2.47
N THR A 58 -15.52 1.41 2.89
CA THR A 58 -15.03 2.56 2.11
C THR A 58 -13.54 2.44 1.84
N MET A 59 -12.72 2.09 2.84
CA MET A 59 -11.28 1.89 2.66
C MET A 59 -10.98 0.75 1.68
N ARG A 60 -11.74 -0.34 1.76
CA ARG A 60 -11.63 -1.46 0.82
C ARG A 60 -12.02 -1.09 -0.62
N GLU A 61 -13.10 -0.32 -0.79
CA GLU A 61 -13.54 0.19 -2.10
C GLU A 61 -12.53 1.16 -2.71
N MET A 62 -11.88 1.97 -1.88
CA MET A 62 -10.82 2.87 -2.31
C MET A 62 -9.50 2.14 -2.65
N GLY A 63 -9.43 0.83 -2.45
CA GLY A 63 -8.25 0.02 -2.72
C GLY A 63 -7.10 0.27 -1.74
N VAL A 64 -7.41 0.80 -0.54
CA VAL A 64 -6.40 1.09 0.49
C VAL A 64 -6.04 -0.21 1.19
N THR A 65 -4.92 -0.79 0.79
CA THR A 65 -4.41 -2.04 1.34
C THR A 65 -2.99 -1.87 1.82
N PHE A 66 -2.62 -2.67 2.80
CA PHE A 66 -1.25 -2.79 3.29
C PHE A 66 -0.86 -4.26 3.35
N ASP A 67 0.39 -4.57 2.93
CA ASP A 67 0.88 -5.94 2.94
C ASP A 67 1.52 -6.23 4.31
N ILE A 68 0.95 -7.19 5.04
CA ILE A 68 1.50 -7.62 6.33
C ILE A 68 2.43 -8.81 6.10
N MET A 69 3.71 -8.60 6.32
CA MET A 69 4.78 -9.58 6.06
C MET A 69 4.62 -10.94 6.77
N ARG A 70 3.72 -11.08 7.73
CA ARG A 70 3.68 -12.24 8.64
C ARG A 70 2.69 -13.34 8.29
N GLU A 71 1.66 -13.13 7.49
CA GLU A 71 0.56 -14.09 7.56
C GLU A 71 0.19 -14.89 6.32
N ARG A 72 0.57 -14.58 5.12
CA ARG A 72 0.33 -15.44 3.93
C ARG A 72 0.90 -14.83 2.65
N PRO A 73 1.27 -15.65 1.65
CA PRO A 73 1.69 -15.16 0.33
C PRO A 73 0.62 -14.36 -0.45
N TRP A 74 -0.60 -14.19 0.11
CA TRP A 74 -1.77 -13.65 -0.60
C TRP A 74 -2.72 -12.82 0.27
N GLY A 75 -2.30 -12.37 1.47
CA GLY A 75 -3.17 -11.75 2.47
C GLY A 75 -2.97 -10.25 2.65
N LYS A 76 -3.28 -9.42 1.63
CA LYS A 76 -3.42 -7.98 1.86
C LYS A 76 -4.62 -7.75 2.77
N ARG A 77 -4.40 -7.15 3.95
CA ARG A 77 -5.51 -6.68 4.81
C ARG A 77 -5.98 -5.31 4.32
N PRO A 78 -7.29 -4.99 4.44
CA PRO A 78 -7.76 -3.62 4.34
C PRO A 78 -7.02 -2.78 5.37
N TRP A 79 -6.67 -1.55 4.99
CA TRP A 79 -6.10 -0.60 5.92
C TRP A 79 -7.15 -0.21 6.97
N PHE A 80 -6.84 -0.42 8.24
CA PHE A 80 -7.73 -0.03 9.34
C PHE A 80 -7.61 1.47 9.61
N CYS A 81 -8.75 2.17 9.62
CA CYS A 81 -8.86 3.56 10.03
C CYS A 81 -9.88 3.65 11.16
N ASP A 82 -9.54 4.32 12.26
CA ASP A 82 -10.42 4.50 13.42
C ASP A 82 -11.42 5.65 13.20
N LEU A 83 -12.60 5.54 13.79
CA LEU A 83 -13.65 6.56 13.70
C LEU A 83 -13.32 7.86 14.44
N LEU A 84 -12.51 7.82 15.50
CA LEU A 84 -12.13 9.01 16.25
C LEU A 84 -10.83 9.57 15.67
N PRO A 85 -10.84 10.76 15.06
CA PRO A 85 -9.63 11.37 14.52
C PRO A 85 -8.65 11.79 15.61
N GLN A 86 -7.38 11.92 15.26
CA GLN A 86 -6.40 12.69 16.05
C GLN A 86 -6.59 14.17 15.75
N VAL A 87 -6.65 15.00 16.79
CA VAL A 87 -6.80 16.47 16.61
C VAL A 87 -5.64 17.20 17.25
N PHE A 88 -5.03 18.11 16.48
CA PHE A 88 -3.99 19.04 16.94
C PHE A 88 -4.52 20.46 16.94
N THR A 89 -4.21 21.21 18.00
CA THR A 89 -4.42 22.66 18.01
C THR A 89 -3.43 23.36 17.06
N THR A 90 -3.77 24.55 16.59
CA THR A 90 -2.89 25.40 15.78
C THR A 90 -1.52 25.59 16.44
N THR A 91 -1.47 25.80 17.76
CA THR A 91 -0.21 26.01 18.51
C THR A 91 0.63 24.76 18.56
N GLU A 92 0.03 23.59 18.86
CA GLU A 92 0.75 22.30 18.85
C GLU A 92 1.33 22.01 17.48
N TRP A 93 0.53 22.25 16.42
CA TRP A 93 0.98 22.03 15.05
C TRP A 93 2.12 22.94 14.65
N LYS A 94 2.02 24.25 14.98
CA LYS A 94 3.08 25.21 14.68
C LYS A 94 4.41 24.80 15.29
N THR A 95 4.41 24.43 16.59
CA THR A 95 5.63 23.96 17.27
C THR A 95 6.25 22.76 16.58
N LEU A 96 5.41 21.83 16.14
CA LEU A 96 5.82 20.61 15.46
C LEU A 96 6.38 20.91 14.05
N ALA A 97 5.74 21.81 13.32
CA ALA A 97 6.17 22.22 11.99
C ALA A 97 7.50 22.99 12.04
N ASP A 98 7.64 23.93 12.95
CA ASP A 98 8.88 24.70 13.14
C ASP A 98 10.04 23.75 13.53
N GLY A 99 9.79 22.80 14.44
CA GLY A 99 10.80 21.82 14.84
C GLY A 99 11.18 20.82 13.76
N MET A 100 10.24 20.42 12.89
CA MET A 100 10.54 19.58 11.73
C MET A 100 11.40 20.34 10.72
N THR A 101 11.06 21.58 10.43
CA THR A 101 11.82 22.45 9.52
C THR A 101 13.25 22.65 10.02
N GLN A 102 13.44 22.97 11.31
CA GLN A 102 14.77 23.09 11.92
C GLN A 102 15.60 21.81 11.71
N ARG A 103 15.03 20.65 11.95
CA ARG A 103 15.73 19.37 11.79
C ARG A 103 16.09 19.09 10.34
N LEU A 104 15.18 19.32 9.41
CA LEU A 104 15.45 19.15 7.97
C LEU A 104 16.65 20.03 7.54
N HIS A 105 16.73 21.27 8.00
CA HIS A 105 17.87 22.15 7.71
C HIS A 105 19.18 21.63 8.33
N ALA A 106 19.15 21.20 9.59
CA ALA A 106 20.34 20.67 10.25
C ALA A 106 20.87 19.39 9.55
N TYR A 107 19.98 18.47 9.16
CA TYR A 107 20.36 17.26 8.45
C TYR A 107 20.76 17.51 6.99
N GLU A 108 20.19 18.51 6.33
CA GLU A 108 20.66 18.97 5.02
C GLU A 108 22.11 19.49 5.10
N CYS A 109 22.42 20.34 6.09
CA CYS A 109 23.79 20.81 6.34
C CYS A 109 24.74 19.65 6.66
N PHE A 110 24.28 18.69 7.46
CA PHE A 110 25.04 17.49 7.78
C PHE A 110 25.39 16.67 6.52
N LEU A 111 24.42 16.41 5.63
CA LEU A 111 24.69 15.69 4.38
C LEU A 111 25.70 16.42 3.49
N ARG A 112 25.54 17.73 3.32
CA ARG A 112 26.51 18.55 2.58
C ARG A 112 27.91 18.47 3.17
N ASP A 113 28.04 18.50 4.49
CA ASP A 113 29.33 18.38 5.15
C ASP A 113 29.93 16.99 5.03
N VAL A 114 29.16 15.93 5.28
CA VAL A 114 29.63 14.54 5.27
C VAL A 114 30.05 14.09 3.87
N TYR A 115 29.33 14.51 2.83
CA TYR A 115 29.73 14.24 1.44
C TYR A 115 30.72 15.26 0.89
N GLY A 116 30.97 16.35 1.61
CA GLY A 116 31.95 17.41 1.32
C GLY A 116 33.20 17.31 2.17
N GLU A 117 33.36 18.30 3.04
CA GLU A 117 34.57 18.53 3.84
C GLU A 117 34.69 17.66 5.09
N GLN A 118 33.58 17.07 5.56
CA GLN A 118 33.53 16.21 6.76
C GLN A 118 33.99 16.90 8.05
N ARG A 119 33.67 18.20 8.20
CA ARG A 119 34.12 19.03 9.34
C ARG A 119 33.64 18.47 10.68
N ILE A 120 32.35 18.14 10.77
CA ILE A 120 31.75 17.64 12.02
C ILE A 120 32.41 16.34 12.49
N LEU A 121 32.80 15.47 11.53
CA LEU A 121 33.48 14.20 11.81
C LEU A 121 34.92 14.45 12.25
N ARG A 122 35.62 15.35 11.56
CA ARG A 122 37.01 15.74 11.92
C ARG A 122 37.10 16.39 13.29
N GLN A 123 36.08 17.10 13.71
CA GLN A 123 36.00 17.75 15.02
C GLN A 123 35.53 16.78 16.12
N GLY A 124 35.17 15.54 15.77
CA GLY A 124 34.75 14.52 16.72
C GLY A 124 33.39 14.78 17.38
N ILE A 125 32.56 15.69 16.85
CA ILE A 125 31.23 15.98 17.38
C ILE A 125 30.29 14.81 17.13
N VAL A 126 30.40 14.20 15.95
CA VAL A 126 29.75 12.93 15.60
C VAL A 126 30.85 11.88 15.36
N PRO A 127 30.79 10.71 15.99
CA PRO A 127 31.75 9.64 15.76
C PRO A 127 31.76 9.19 14.28
N LEU A 128 32.93 8.71 13.81
CA LEU A 128 33.07 8.27 12.41
C LEU A 128 32.21 7.04 12.11
N GLN A 129 32.10 6.12 13.07
CA GLN A 129 31.52 4.80 12.82
C GLN A 129 30.03 4.81 12.48
N PRO A 130 29.12 5.54 13.19
CA PRO A 130 27.71 5.60 12.82
C PRO A 130 27.47 6.28 11.47
N VAL A 131 28.46 6.97 10.90
CA VAL A 131 28.37 7.65 9.60
C VAL A 131 29.03 6.82 8.52
N LEU A 132 30.37 6.66 8.58
CA LEU A 132 31.12 5.99 7.52
C LEU A 132 30.99 4.45 7.54
N GLY A 133 30.59 3.88 8.67
CA GLY A 133 30.26 2.46 8.82
C GLY A 133 28.82 2.12 8.49
N SER A 134 27.96 3.11 8.27
CA SER A 134 26.58 2.89 7.84
C SER A 134 26.52 2.34 6.41
N PRO A 135 25.71 1.30 6.12
CA PRO A 135 25.48 0.84 4.76
C PRO A 135 24.72 1.87 3.91
N TYR A 136 24.13 2.87 4.54
CA TYR A 136 23.46 3.98 3.86
C TYR A 136 24.43 5.09 3.42
N TYR A 137 25.69 5.04 3.88
CA TYR A 137 26.72 5.96 3.41
C TYR A 137 27.18 5.58 2.00
N GLN A 138 26.81 6.38 1.00
CA GLN A 138 27.13 6.11 -0.39
C GLN A 138 28.34 6.95 -0.85
N ARG A 139 29.51 6.31 -1.02
CA ARG A 139 30.72 7.01 -1.48
C ARG A 139 30.53 7.72 -2.82
N ALA A 140 29.72 7.15 -3.71
CA ALA A 140 29.42 7.73 -5.02
C ALA A 140 28.74 9.10 -4.91
N ALA A 141 27.99 9.37 -3.85
CA ALA A 141 27.30 10.64 -3.62
C ALA A 141 28.27 11.84 -3.50
N ARG A 142 29.51 11.62 -3.10
CA ARG A 142 30.54 12.70 -3.02
C ARG A 142 30.82 13.36 -4.36
N ALA A 143 30.61 12.66 -5.47
CA ALA A 143 30.90 13.16 -6.82
C ALA A 143 29.61 13.66 -7.54
N LEU A 144 28.47 13.62 -6.86
CA LEU A 144 27.18 14.03 -7.41
C LEU A 144 26.78 15.41 -6.93
N LYS A 145 26.15 16.16 -7.79
CA LYS A 145 25.49 17.42 -7.43
C LYS A 145 24.02 17.11 -7.12
N PRO A 146 23.56 17.34 -5.89
CA PRO A 146 22.16 17.09 -5.56
C PRO A 146 21.26 18.07 -6.32
N PRO A 147 20.05 17.65 -6.76
CA PRO A 147 19.09 18.51 -7.45
C PRO A 147 18.80 19.79 -6.68
N GLY A 148 18.80 20.95 -7.36
CA GLY A 148 18.63 22.25 -6.71
C GLY A 148 19.68 22.57 -5.62
N GLY A 149 20.81 21.83 -5.59
CA GLY A 149 21.84 21.97 -4.55
C GLY A 149 21.43 21.44 -3.17
N ARG A 150 20.39 20.58 -3.09
CA ARG A 150 19.82 20.06 -1.84
C ARG A 150 19.63 18.54 -1.90
N PHE A 151 19.94 17.85 -0.80
CA PHE A 151 19.75 16.38 -0.67
C PHE A 151 18.31 16.01 -0.32
N LEU A 152 17.68 16.79 0.58
CA LEU A 152 16.40 16.49 1.19
C LEU A 152 15.32 17.43 0.66
N HIS A 153 14.42 16.91 -0.15
CA HIS A 153 13.27 17.65 -0.67
C HIS A 153 11.95 17.18 -0.07
N LEU A 154 11.81 15.88 0.17
CA LEU A 154 10.61 15.28 0.72
C LEU A 154 10.99 14.47 1.94
N GLY A 155 10.44 14.79 3.09
CA GLY A 155 10.80 14.14 4.33
C GLY A 155 9.60 13.82 5.20
N GLY A 156 9.78 12.81 6.05
CA GLY A 156 8.85 12.43 7.12
C GLY A 156 9.54 12.38 8.46
N MET A 157 8.79 12.65 9.53
CA MET A 157 9.30 12.58 10.90
C MET A 157 8.29 11.89 11.79
N ALA A 158 8.70 10.79 12.43
CA ALA A 158 7.89 10.13 13.44
C ALA A 158 7.98 10.86 14.77
N VAL A 159 6.85 11.27 15.30
CA VAL A 159 6.72 11.95 16.58
C VAL A 159 5.74 11.24 17.49
N GLY A 160 5.93 11.36 18.78
CA GLY A 160 5.02 10.89 19.82
C GLY A 160 4.94 11.90 20.95
N ARG A 161 4.24 11.58 22.03
CA ARG A 161 4.26 12.40 23.22
C ARG A 161 4.93 11.67 24.37
N ALA A 162 5.76 12.41 25.08
CA ALA A 162 6.29 12.01 26.39
C ALA A 162 5.17 11.96 27.45
N PRO A 163 5.38 11.30 28.60
CA PRO A 163 4.38 11.22 29.67
C PRO A 163 3.86 12.57 30.18
N ASP A 164 4.65 13.64 30.03
CA ASP A 164 4.29 15.02 30.39
C ASP A 164 3.52 15.77 29.28
N GLY A 165 3.27 15.11 28.15
CA GLY A 165 2.53 15.68 27.01
C GLY A 165 3.38 16.46 26.00
N ARG A 166 4.69 16.64 26.22
CA ARG A 166 5.57 17.28 25.24
C ARG A 166 5.75 16.38 24.01
N MET A 167 5.84 16.99 22.84
CA MET A 167 6.17 16.29 21.59
C MET A 167 7.63 15.85 21.61
N VAL A 168 7.87 14.58 21.25
CA VAL A 168 9.21 14.00 21.13
C VAL A 168 9.38 13.33 19.77
N VAL A 169 10.55 13.52 19.16
CA VAL A 169 10.91 12.89 17.90
C VAL A 169 11.38 11.46 18.17
N LYS A 170 10.76 10.51 17.48
CA LYS A 170 11.06 9.07 17.62
C LYS A 170 11.97 8.55 16.52
N HIS A 171 11.85 9.11 15.30
CA HIS A 171 12.64 8.70 14.15
C HIS A 171 12.51 9.68 12.98
N HIS A 172 13.50 9.71 12.09
CA HIS A 172 13.49 10.44 10.84
C HIS A 172 13.28 9.49 9.65
N TYR A 173 12.46 9.91 8.70
CA TYR A 173 12.21 9.28 7.40
C TYR A 173 12.46 10.33 6.32
N PHE A 174 13.63 10.98 6.36
CA PHE A 174 13.91 12.13 5.51
C PHE A 174 14.30 11.77 4.09
N SER A 175 14.67 10.51 3.84
CA SER A 175 15.00 10.06 2.48
C SER A 175 13.80 9.45 1.76
N HIS A 176 13.04 8.59 2.44
CA HIS A 176 11.95 7.82 1.87
C HIS A 176 10.70 7.89 2.76
N ALA A 177 10.16 9.10 2.92
CA ALA A 177 8.92 9.30 3.68
C ALA A 177 7.78 8.46 3.09
N SER A 178 7.17 7.61 3.90
CA SER A 178 6.03 6.75 3.52
C SER A 178 4.86 6.99 4.44
N GLY A 179 3.65 6.97 3.89
CA GLY A 179 2.42 7.16 4.65
C GLY A 179 1.55 8.34 4.20
N MET A 180 2.04 9.22 3.32
CA MET A 180 1.29 10.39 2.87
C MET A 180 -0.02 10.00 2.16
N SER A 181 0.00 8.95 1.38
CA SER A 181 -1.23 8.47 0.71
C SER A 181 -2.28 8.04 1.71
N TYR A 182 -1.87 7.36 2.80
CA TYR A 182 -2.77 6.90 3.85
C TYR A 182 -3.36 8.08 4.63
N MET A 183 -2.55 9.11 4.93
CA MET A 183 -3.03 10.37 5.51
C MET A 183 -4.18 10.98 4.70
N ILE A 184 -3.99 11.12 3.38
CA ILE A 184 -4.99 11.70 2.47
C ILE A 184 -6.22 10.78 2.36
N GLN A 185 -6.02 9.47 2.27
CA GLN A 185 -7.11 8.51 2.11
C GLN A 185 -7.94 8.35 3.38
N ASN A 186 -7.33 8.40 4.57
CA ASN A 186 -8.04 8.45 5.84
C ASN A 186 -9.00 9.65 5.89
N ARG A 187 -8.52 10.87 5.54
CA ARG A 187 -9.34 12.09 5.45
C ARG A 187 -10.53 11.92 4.50
N ARG A 188 -10.30 11.34 3.32
CA ARG A 188 -11.35 11.12 2.31
C ARG A 188 -12.39 10.12 2.78
N ALA A 189 -11.97 9.04 3.44
CA ALA A 189 -12.88 8.02 3.97
C ALA A 189 -13.70 8.58 5.14
N MET A 190 -13.06 9.29 6.08
CA MET A 190 -13.73 9.95 7.19
C MET A 190 -14.77 10.98 6.74
N ALA A 191 -14.45 11.81 5.73
CA ALA A 191 -15.38 12.79 5.19
C ALA A 191 -16.62 12.14 4.54
N ARG A 192 -16.53 10.91 4.03
CA ARG A 192 -17.68 10.16 3.50
C ARG A 192 -18.53 9.52 4.59
N VAL A 193 -17.93 9.06 5.67
CA VAL A 193 -18.61 8.26 6.69
C VAL A 193 -19.15 9.14 7.83
N LEU A 194 -18.41 10.18 8.20
CA LEU A 194 -18.76 11.09 9.30
C LEU A 194 -18.71 12.57 8.87
N PRO A 195 -19.43 12.97 7.78
CA PRO A 195 -19.38 14.36 7.30
C PRO A 195 -19.78 15.38 8.39
N GLN A 196 -20.72 15.03 9.25
CA GLN A 196 -21.20 15.93 10.31
C GLN A 196 -20.12 16.22 11.37
N ALA A 197 -19.11 15.35 11.55
CA ALA A 197 -18.04 15.63 12.50
C ALA A 197 -17.13 16.78 12.03
N PHE A 198 -17.08 17.05 10.72
CA PHE A 198 -16.33 18.17 10.15
C PHE A 198 -17.03 19.53 10.33
N GLU A 199 -18.33 19.54 10.64
CA GLU A 199 -19.08 20.79 10.90
C GLU A 199 -18.67 21.45 12.20
N ASP A 200 -18.15 20.68 13.15
CA ASP A 200 -17.75 21.16 14.49
C ASP A 200 -16.33 21.73 14.51
N TYR A 201 -15.56 21.62 13.41
CA TYR A 201 -14.16 22.01 13.33
C TYR A 201 -13.83 22.76 12.05
N THR A 202 -12.98 23.76 12.17
CA THR A 202 -12.33 24.36 11.00
C THR A 202 -10.93 23.78 10.89
N ILE A 203 -10.70 22.91 9.91
CA ILE A 203 -9.44 22.19 9.76
C ILE A 203 -8.77 22.48 8.42
N HIS A 204 -7.44 22.42 8.41
CA HIS A 204 -6.66 22.59 7.19
C HIS A 204 -6.91 21.47 6.18
N SER A 205 -6.90 21.83 4.88
CA SER A 205 -6.90 20.88 3.78
C SER A 205 -5.53 20.23 3.60
N ILE A 206 -5.54 18.94 3.27
CA ILE A 206 -4.36 18.17 2.87
C ILE A 206 -4.50 17.60 1.45
N ALA A 207 -5.55 18.01 0.75
CA ALA A 207 -5.91 17.41 -0.53
C ALA A 207 -4.93 17.75 -1.66
N ASP A 208 -4.29 18.92 -1.56
CA ASP A 208 -3.41 19.48 -2.59
C ASP A 208 -1.95 18.99 -2.47
N ALA A 209 -1.61 18.23 -1.43
CA ALA A 209 -0.25 17.76 -1.21
C ALA A 209 0.40 17.05 -2.43
N PRO A 210 -0.28 16.18 -3.20
CA PRO A 210 0.31 15.61 -4.42
C PRO A 210 0.57 16.64 -5.52
N THR A 211 -0.25 17.70 -5.62
CA THR A 211 -0.07 18.79 -6.59
C THR A 211 1.15 19.62 -6.24
N GLU A 212 1.28 19.98 -4.96
CA GLU A 212 2.46 20.69 -4.44
C GLU A 212 3.75 19.89 -4.68
N MET A 213 3.68 18.56 -4.45
CA MET A 213 4.82 17.69 -4.75
C MET A 213 5.19 17.72 -6.23
N LEU A 214 4.21 17.63 -7.13
CA LEU A 214 4.45 17.64 -8.58
C LEU A 214 5.08 18.98 -9.03
N GLU A 215 4.61 20.10 -8.51
CA GLU A 215 5.17 21.42 -8.81
C GLU A 215 6.65 21.50 -8.42
N VAL A 216 7.00 21.00 -7.23
CA VAL A 216 8.40 20.96 -6.79
C VAL A 216 9.22 19.99 -7.66
N LEU A 217 8.70 18.81 -7.99
CA LEU A 217 9.41 17.87 -8.86
C LEU A 217 9.69 18.47 -10.24
N ARG A 218 8.71 19.13 -10.84
CA ARG A 218 8.88 19.81 -12.15
C ARG A 218 9.90 20.93 -12.10
N SER A 219 10.08 21.62 -10.98
CA SER A 219 11.03 22.70 -10.84
C SER A 219 12.51 22.29 -10.95
N PHE A 220 12.82 20.99 -10.93
CA PHE A 220 14.19 20.48 -11.08
C PHE A 220 14.59 20.24 -12.55
N ALA A 221 13.69 20.42 -13.49
CA ALA A 221 13.99 20.37 -14.92
C ALA A 221 14.01 21.77 -15.51
N GLU A 222 14.82 21.94 -16.58
CA GLU A 222 14.88 23.19 -17.34
C GLU A 222 13.77 23.29 -18.40
N GLU A 223 13.22 22.13 -18.77
CA GLU A 223 12.13 22.01 -19.75
C GLU A 223 10.82 22.55 -19.18
N SER A 224 10.00 23.20 -20.01
CA SER A 224 8.70 23.75 -19.61
C SER A 224 7.63 22.68 -19.30
N ASP A 225 7.75 21.49 -19.85
CA ASP A 225 6.85 20.34 -19.63
C ASP A 225 7.68 19.06 -19.48
N PRO A 226 8.42 18.89 -18.38
CA PRO A 226 9.30 17.76 -18.17
C PRO A 226 8.54 16.46 -17.94
N THR A 227 9.09 15.35 -18.42
CA THR A 227 8.62 14.03 -18.06
C THR A 227 9.10 13.67 -16.65
N VAL A 228 8.18 13.69 -15.71
CA VAL A 228 8.40 13.25 -14.32
C VAL A 228 7.87 11.85 -14.15
N VAL A 229 8.65 10.94 -13.55
CA VAL A 229 8.21 9.56 -13.26
C VAL A 229 8.39 9.21 -11.79
N LEU A 230 7.56 8.31 -11.28
CA LEU A 230 7.73 7.72 -9.95
C LEU A 230 8.35 6.33 -10.11
N LEU A 231 9.60 6.16 -9.65
CA LEU A 231 10.32 4.89 -9.70
C LEU A 231 9.99 4.04 -8.46
N SER A 232 9.42 2.87 -8.68
CA SER A 232 8.98 1.93 -7.64
C SER A 232 9.68 0.58 -7.79
N SER A 233 9.86 -0.13 -6.68
CA SER A 233 10.28 -1.55 -6.69
C SER A 233 9.15 -2.51 -7.09
N GLY A 234 7.97 -2.01 -7.44
CA GLY A 234 6.83 -2.81 -7.90
C GLY A 234 5.99 -3.42 -6.78
N GLN A 235 5.15 -4.38 -7.15
CA GLN A 235 4.16 -5.03 -6.26
C GLN A 235 4.75 -5.72 -5.02
N GLY A 236 6.03 -6.05 -5.03
CA GLY A 236 6.74 -6.61 -3.87
C GLY A 236 6.99 -5.60 -2.75
N SER A 237 6.77 -4.31 -2.99
CA SER A 237 6.86 -3.28 -1.96
C SER A 237 5.60 -3.23 -1.11
N ALA A 238 5.72 -3.22 0.20
CA ALA A 238 4.61 -2.99 1.12
C ALA A 238 3.93 -1.62 0.86
N ALA A 239 4.68 -0.63 0.37
CA ALA A 239 4.20 0.70 0.04
C ALA A 239 3.70 0.84 -1.41
N TYR A 240 3.55 -0.24 -2.19
CA TYR A 240 3.15 -0.15 -3.60
C TYR A 240 1.80 0.55 -3.81
N SER A 241 0.83 0.32 -2.93
CA SER A 241 -0.47 1.01 -2.94
C SER A 241 -0.30 2.53 -2.80
N GLU A 242 0.63 2.99 -1.94
CA GLU A 242 0.99 4.40 -1.81
C GLU A 242 1.62 4.95 -3.09
N HIS A 243 2.58 4.21 -3.68
CA HIS A 243 3.24 4.63 -4.93
C HIS A 243 2.22 4.81 -6.05
N SER A 244 1.31 3.85 -6.22
CA SER A 244 0.23 3.91 -7.21
C SER A 244 -0.72 5.09 -6.98
N PHE A 245 -1.10 5.33 -5.71
CA PHE A 245 -1.95 6.45 -5.34
C PHE A 245 -1.29 7.80 -5.68
N LEU A 246 -0.03 7.99 -5.27
CA LEU A 246 0.70 9.23 -5.51
C LEU A 246 0.92 9.49 -7.01
N ALA A 247 1.36 8.47 -7.76
CA ALA A 247 1.55 8.57 -9.21
C ALA A 247 0.26 8.99 -9.91
N ARG A 248 -0.88 8.33 -9.58
CA ARG A 248 -2.19 8.67 -10.12
C ARG A 248 -2.63 10.08 -9.75
N ARG A 249 -2.40 10.52 -8.50
CA ARG A 249 -2.80 11.86 -8.04
C ARG A 249 -1.95 12.96 -8.64
N MET A 250 -0.68 12.72 -8.87
CA MET A 250 0.23 13.63 -9.59
C MET A 250 0.04 13.59 -11.11
N GLY A 251 -0.62 12.55 -11.65
CA GLY A 251 -0.77 12.36 -13.10
C GLY A 251 0.55 12.00 -13.80
N ILE A 252 1.47 11.32 -13.09
CA ILE A 252 2.78 10.89 -13.61
C ILE A 252 2.86 9.37 -13.77
N PRO A 253 3.68 8.84 -14.71
CA PRO A 253 3.88 7.41 -14.83
C PRO A 253 4.49 6.78 -13.58
N LEU A 254 3.90 5.66 -13.11
CA LEU A 254 4.54 4.75 -12.16
C LEU A 254 5.40 3.77 -12.95
N VAL A 255 6.69 3.75 -12.67
CA VAL A 255 7.66 2.93 -13.40
C VAL A 255 8.46 2.02 -12.50
N GLN A 256 8.95 0.93 -13.04
CA GLN A 256 9.94 0.06 -12.44
C GLN A 256 11.27 0.21 -13.19
N GLY A 257 12.39 -0.26 -12.63
CA GLY A 257 13.70 -0.14 -13.28
C GLY A 257 13.72 -0.70 -14.70
N GLY A 258 12.98 -1.81 -14.95
CA GLY A 258 12.83 -2.41 -16.25
C GLY A 258 12.08 -1.55 -17.30
N ASP A 259 11.28 -0.58 -16.88
CA ASP A 259 10.58 0.36 -17.77
C ASP A 259 11.49 1.49 -18.28
N LEU A 260 12.65 1.68 -17.64
CA LEU A 260 13.61 2.71 -17.97
C LEU A 260 14.82 2.16 -18.73
N LEU A 261 15.49 3.03 -19.46
CA LEU A 261 16.69 2.72 -20.23
C LEU A 261 17.62 3.94 -20.23
N VAL A 262 18.91 3.71 -20.01
CA VAL A 262 19.95 4.75 -20.20
C VAL A 262 20.52 4.63 -21.60
N LEU A 263 20.53 5.72 -22.34
CA LEU A 263 21.12 5.83 -23.67
C LEU A 263 21.77 7.21 -23.83
N ASN A 264 23.03 7.27 -24.21
CA ASN A 264 23.80 8.52 -24.40
C ASN A 264 23.72 9.44 -23.18
N ASP A 265 23.97 8.88 -21.99
CA ASP A 265 23.92 9.58 -20.69
C ASP A 265 22.55 10.24 -20.37
N CYS A 266 21.47 9.81 -20.99
CA CYS A 266 20.11 10.26 -20.72
C CYS A 266 19.21 9.07 -20.35
N VAL A 267 18.22 9.32 -19.49
CA VAL A 267 17.22 8.32 -19.10
C VAL A 267 16.02 8.40 -20.04
N TYR A 268 15.55 7.25 -20.48
CA TYR A 268 14.37 7.14 -21.33
C TYR A 268 13.35 6.15 -20.76
N LEU A 269 12.08 6.52 -20.86
CA LEU A 269 10.93 5.66 -20.60
C LEU A 269 10.60 4.83 -21.83
N LYS A 270 10.48 3.51 -21.69
CA LYS A 270 10.05 2.59 -22.73
C LYS A 270 8.53 2.60 -22.87
N THR A 271 8.01 3.21 -23.92
CA THR A 271 6.58 3.26 -24.21
C THR A 271 6.24 2.40 -25.44
N VAL A 272 4.95 2.17 -25.67
CA VAL A 272 4.45 1.45 -26.85
C VAL A 272 4.66 2.23 -28.14
N THR A 273 4.94 3.52 -28.06
CA THR A 273 5.19 4.43 -29.20
C THR A 273 6.66 4.72 -29.44
N GLY A 274 7.55 4.29 -28.52
CA GLY A 274 9.00 4.53 -28.63
C GLY A 274 9.63 4.91 -27.29
N LEU A 275 10.76 5.59 -27.35
CA LEU A 275 11.50 6.06 -26.18
C LEU A 275 11.18 7.53 -25.92
N GLU A 276 10.90 7.86 -24.66
CA GLU A 276 10.64 9.22 -24.21
C GLU A 276 11.64 9.61 -23.14
N ARG A 277 12.21 10.79 -23.25
CA ARG A 277 13.20 11.26 -22.30
C ARG A 277 12.55 11.50 -20.94
N VAL A 278 13.28 11.18 -19.86
CA VAL A 278 12.88 11.40 -18.47
C VAL A 278 13.84 12.41 -17.85
N GLU A 279 13.32 13.53 -17.39
CA GLU A 279 14.08 14.61 -16.75
C GLU A 279 14.10 14.51 -15.24
N VAL A 280 13.00 13.98 -14.62
CA VAL A 280 12.91 13.91 -13.15
C VAL A 280 12.38 12.54 -12.72
N ILE A 281 13.06 11.94 -11.76
CA ILE A 281 12.69 10.67 -11.14
C ILE A 281 12.40 10.92 -9.64
N TYR A 282 11.14 10.76 -9.23
CA TYR A 282 10.80 10.61 -7.81
C TYR A 282 11.07 9.16 -7.42
N SER A 283 12.18 8.92 -6.71
CA SER A 283 12.61 7.55 -6.38
C SER A 283 11.97 7.03 -5.10
N ARG A 284 11.41 5.83 -5.19
CA ARG A 284 10.95 5.01 -4.06
C ARG A 284 11.76 3.70 -3.98
N VAL A 285 12.92 3.69 -4.61
CA VAL A 285 13.91 2.61 -4.54
C VAL A 285 15.10 3.11 -3.74
N SER A 286 15.53 2.32 -2.75
CA SER A 286 16.68 2.66 -1.90
C SER A 286 17.96 2.82 -2.73
N ASP A 287 18.85 3.72 -2.30
CA ASP A 287 20.12 4.00 -2.95
C ASP A 287 20.90 2.74 -3.30
N THR A 288 20.95 1.77 -2.38
CA THR A 288 21.66 0.50 -2.57
C THR A 288 21.18 -0.30 -3.78
N TRP A 289 19.93 -0.13 -4.18
CA TRP A 289 19.29 -0.87 -5.28
C TRP A 289 19.09 -0.01 -6.54
N LEU A 290 19.49 1.28 -6.50
CA LEU A 290 19.14 2.26 -7.51
C LEU A 290 19.90 2.08 -8.84
N ASP A 291 21.17 1.71 -8.80
CA ASP A 291 22.01 1.46 -9.98
C ASP A 291 22.91 0.25 -9.77
N PRO A 292 22.68 -0.87 -10.47
CA PRO A 292 23.48 -2.09 -10.32
C PRO A 292 24.94 -1.93 -10.76
N LEU A 293 25.29 -0.93 -11.56
CA LEU A 293 26.67 -0.69 -11.99
C LEU A 293 27.51 0.03 -10.93
N VAL A 294 26.85 0.64 -9.92
CA VAL A 294 27.54 1.48 -8.93
C VAL A 294 27.38 0.93 -7.51
N PHE A 295 26.18 0.40 -7.18
CA PHE A 295 25.85 -0.03 -5.83
C PHE A 295 25.80 -1.56 -5.71
N ASN A 296 24.65 -2.17 -5.80
CA ASN A 296 24.48 -3.61 -5.69
C ASN A 296 24.29 -4.24 -7.06
N SER A 297 25.28 -5.02 -7.53
CA SER A 297 25.26 -5.69 -8.84
C SER A 297 24.12 -6.71 -9.01
N GLU A 298 23.53 -7.19 -7.91
CA GLU A 298 22.39 -8.11 -7.93
C GLU A 298 21.03 -7.37 -8.08
N SER A 299 21.04 -6.02 -8.16
CA SER A 299 19.81 -5.25 -8.23
C SER A 299 19.08 -5.44 -9.56
N LEU A 300 17.84 -5.90 -9.48
CA LEU A 300 16.86 -5.90 -10.57
C LEU A 300 15.84 -4.76 -10.45
N LEU A 301 15.95 -3.93 -9.41
CA LEU A 301 14.99 -2.87 -9.09
C LEU A 301 15.40 -1.51 -9.67
N GLY A 302 16.68 -1.31 -9.88
CA GLY A 302 17.27 -0.06 -10.32
C GLY A 302 17.44 0.03 -11.84
N VAL A 303 18.11 1.11 -12.25
CA VAL A 303 18.36 1.44 -13.65
C VAL A 303 19.86 1.44 -13.92
N PRO A 304 20.40 0.52 -14.72
CA PRO A 304 21.82 0.48 -15.03
C PRO A 304 22.30 1.78 -15.69
N GLY A 305 23.32 2.42 -15.12
CA GLY A 305 23.90 3.67 -15.63
C GLY A 305 23.22 4.95 -15.15
N LEU A 306 22.22 4.86 -14.27
CA LEU A 306 21.49 6.02 -13.76
C LEU A 306 22.41 7.01 -13.03
N VAL A 307 23.37 6.53 -12.23
CA VAL A 307 24.31 7.39 -11.52
C VAL A 307 25.18 8.22 -12.49
N GLN A 308 25.49 7.69 -13.68
CA GLN A 308 26.19 8.47 -14.71
C GLN A 308 25.31 9.61 -15.24
N CYS A 309 24.02 9.38 -15.48
CA CYS A 309 23.07 10.43 -15.89
C CYS A 309 22.94 11.52 -14.81
N ILE A 310 22.87 11.14 -13.52
CA ILE A 310 22.86 12.10 -12.41
C ILE A 310 24.14 12.95 -12.38
N ARG A 311 25.30 12.32 -12.61
CA ARG A 311 26.61 13.01 -12.64
C ARG A 311 26.69 14.01 -13.77
N GLN A 312 26.15 13.70 -14.92
CA GLN A 312 26.06 14.61 -16.07
C GLN A 312 24.98 15.70 -15.92
N GLY A 313 24.11 15.58 -14.91
CA GLY A 313 23.00 16.51 -14.69
C GLY A 313 21.87 16.37 -15.73
N THR A 314 21.79 15.23 -16.42
CA THR A 314 20.76 14.98 -17.46
C THR A 314 19.45 14.45 -16.87
N VAL A 315 19.44 14.07 -15.61
CA VAL A 315 18.27 13.64 -14.83
C VAL A 315 18.39 14.07 -13.38
N ALA A 316 17.31 14.55 -12.80
CA ALA A 316 17.19 14.81 -11.36
C ALA A 316 16.54 13.62 -10.65
N VAL A 317 17.16 13.13 -9.57
CA VAL A 317 16.59 12.05 -8.72
C VAL A 317 16.28 12.61 -7.33
N ILE A 318 15.05 12.45 -6.88
CA ILE A 318 14.50 13.02 -5.63
C ILE A 318 14.07 11.88 -4.69
N ASN A 319 14.55 11.84 -3.44
CA ASN A 319 15.60 12.68 -2.87
C ASN A 319 16.96 12.29 -3.47
N ALA A 320 17.96 13.15 -3.25
CA ALA A 320 19.28 12.90 -3.84
C ALA A 320 19.93 11.63 -3.30
N VAL A 321 20.74 10.98 -4.14
CA VAL A 321 21.56 9.84 -3.72
C VAL A 321 22.43 10.20 -2.54
N GLY A 322 22.48 9.35 -1.53
CA GLY A 322 23.17 9.59 -0.25
C GLY A 322 22.27 10.15 0.86
N SER A 323 21.06 10.61 0.53
CA SER A 323 20.09 11.10 1.52
C SER A 323 19.68 10.04 2.54
N GLN A 324 19.72 8.76 2.19
CA GLN A 324 19.30 7.67 3.07
C GLN A 324 20.15 7.56 4.36
N LEU A 325 21.34 8.13 4.39
CA LEU A 325 22.19 8.16 5.59
C LEU A 325 21.45 8.78 6.80
N VAL A 326 20.64 9.81 6.61
CA VAL A 326 19.95 10.49 7.72
C VAL A 326 18.80 9.72 8.33
N ASP A 327 18.36 8.65 7.69
CA ASP A 327 17.35 7.72 8.23
C ASP A 327 17.98 6.62 9.12
N ASP A 328 19.32 6.59 9.24
CA ASP A 328 20.01 5.65 10.13
C ASP A 328 19.72 5.99 11.59
N ARG A 329 19.18 5.01 12.33
CA ARG A 329 18.86 5.16 13.75
C ARG A 329 20.05 5.51 14.62
N ALA A 330 21.27 5.13 14.20
CA ALA A 330 22.51 5.49 14.91
C ALA A 330 22.76 7.01 14.95
N LEU A 331 22.11 7.81 14.06
CA LEU A 331 22.23 9.25 14.03
C LEU A 331 21.24 9.98 14.94
N LEU A 332 20.18 9.31 15.43
CA LEU A 332 19.20 9.93 16.31
C LEU A 332 19.79 10.57 17.57
N PRO A 333 20.73 9.91 18.31
CA PRO A 333 21.31 10.51 19.50
C PRO A 333 22.07 11.81 19.24
N PHE A 334 22.51 12.03 18.00
CA PHE A 334 23.31 13.20 17.62
C PHE A 334 22.48 14.37 17.07
N ALA A 335 21.15 14.20 16.88
CA ALA A 335 20.30 15.26 16.33
C ALA A 335 20.44 16.61 17.06
N PRO A 336 20.44 16.69 18.41
CA PRO A 336 20.65 17.96 19.10
C PRO A 336 22.02 18.58 18.84
N ALA A 337 23.06 17.76 18.66
CA ALA A 337 24.40 18.24 18.33
C ALA A 337 24.49 18.80 16.91
N LEU A 338 23.81 18.16 15.94
CA LEU A 338 23.70 18.64 14.56
C LEU A 338 23.04 20.01 14.51
N ILE A 339 21.90 20.20 15.21
CA ILE A 339 21.16 21.47 15.27
C ILE A 339 22.06 22.58 15.83
N ARG A 340 22.70 22.33 16.98
CA ARG A 340 23.59 23.33 17.60
C ARG A 340 24.78 23.65 16.72
N TYR A 341 25.40 22.65 16.08
CA TYR A 341 26.61 22.84 15.29
C TYR A 341 26.35 23.61 13.99
N TYR A 342 25.32 23.22 13.24
CA TYR A 342 25.07 23.81 11.92
C TYR A 342 24.20 25.07 11.96
N LEU A 343 23.23 25.13 12.88
CA LEU A 343 22.30 26.25 12.95
C LEU A 343 22.60 27.23 14.07
N GLY A 344 23.41 26.84 15.06
CA GLY A 344 23.65 27.66 16.25
C GLY A 344 22.45 27.79 17.18
N GLU A 345 21.47 26.93 17.06
CA GLU A 345 20.18 27.00 17.73
C GLU A 345 20.02 25.88 18.77
N ALA A 346 19.09 26.07 19.72
CA ALA A 346 18.61 25.01 20.57
C ALA A 346 17.56 24.17 19.81
N PRO A 347 17.46 22.84 20.03
CA PRO A 347 16.39 22.04 19.47
C PRO A 347 15.00 22.55 19.90
N LEU A 348 14.08 22.73 18.96
CA LEU A 348 12.70 23.11 19.21
C LEU A 348 11.83 21.94 19.66
N LEU A 349 12.19 20.72 19.27
CA LEU A 349 11.56 19.48 19.70
C LEU A 349 12.57 18.62 20.43
N ASP A 350 12.13 18.00 21.52
CA ASP A 350 12.93 16.99 22.22
C ASP A 350 13.04 15.71 21.39
N ASP A 351 14.06 14.90 21.65
CA ASP A 351 14.22 13.58 21.08
C ASP A 351 13.76 12.50 22.08
N LEU A 352 13.18 11.41 21.57
CA LEU A 352 13.05 10.21 22.35
C LEU A 352 14.47 9.74 22.69
N GLU A 353 14.73 9.58 23.98
CA GLU A 353 16.02 9.12 24.47
C GLU A 353 16.43 7.86 23.71
N THR A 354 17.56 7.95 23.02
CA THR A 354 18.05 6.87 22.15
C THR A 354 19.53 6.65 22.42
N TYR A 355 19.90 5.41 22.69
CA TYR A 355 21.25 4.98 23.00
C TYR A 355 21.82 4.19 21.84
N TRP A 356 22.94 4.63 21.29
CA TRP A 356 23.68 3.84 20.30
C TRP A 356 24.66 2.89 21.00
N LEU A 357 24.48 1.58 20.86
CA LEU A 357 25.23 0.59 21.63
C LEU A 357 26.69 0.40 21.17
N GLY A 358 27.12 1.09 20.11
CA GLY A 358 28.51 1.24 19.73
C GLY A 358 29.33 2.07 20.73
N ASP A 359 28.68 2.97 21.46
CA ASP A 359 29.25 3.72 22.57
C ASP A 359 29.33 2.83 23.83
N LEU A 360 30.47 2.86 24.52
CA LEU A 360 30.72 1.98 25.67
C LEU A 360 29.79 2.32 26.86
N ASP A 361 29.71 3.60 27.21
CA ASP A 361 28.99 4.06 28.39
C ASP A 361 27.49 3.84 28.21
N GLN A 362 26.97 4.15 27.02
CA GLN A 362 25.55 3.93 26.66
C GLN A 362 25.23 2.43 26.64
N ARG A 363 26.13 1.61 26.12
CA ARG A 363 25.98 0.15 26.12
C ARG A 363 25.92 -0.42 27.53
N GLU A 364 26.82 -0.02 28.40
CA GLU A 364 26.83 -0.46 29.80
C GLU A 364 25.53 -0.09 30.53
N LEU A 365 25.07 1.13 30.35
CA LEU A 365 23.79 1.60 30.91
C LEU A 365 22.63 0.70 30.47
N VAL A 366 22.51 0.43 29.18
CA VAL A 366 21.44 -0.41 28.62
C VAL A 366 21.58 -1.87 29.03
N MET A 367 22.80 -2.40 29.07
CA MET A 367 23.08 -3.78 29.44
C MET A 367 22.80 -4.06 30.92
N ASN A 368 22.81 -3.05 31.79
CA ASN A 368 22.46 -3.23 33.21
C ASN A 368 21.00 -3.59 33.43
N ASP A 369 20.07 -3.13 32.54
CA ASP A 369 18.65 -3.44 32.67
C ASP A 369 17.98 -3.48 31.28
N LEU A 370 18.26 -4.53 30.52
CA LEU A 370 17.71 -4.70 29.14
C LEU A 370 16.18 -4.72 29.11
N ALA A 371 15.53 -5.10 30.20
CA ALA A 371 14.06 -5.17 30.28
C ALA A 371 13.40 -3.79 30.16
N LYS A 372 14.10 -2.72 30.50
CA LYS A 372 13.61 -1.34 30.39
C LYS A 372 13.68 -0.77 28.98
N PHE A 373 14.32 -1.47 28.04
CA PHE A 373 14.58 -0.94 26.71
C PHE A 373 13.96 -1.76 25.60
N ILE A 374 13.61 -1.07 24.51
CA ILE A 374 13.32 -1.64 23.19
C ILE A 374 14.63 -1.64 22.42
N ILE A 375 15.14 -2.81 22.09
CA ILE A 375 16.37 -2.98 21.31
C ILE A 375 16.00 -3.19 19.85
N ARG A 376 16.59 -2.36 18.99
CA ARG A 376 16.39 -2.41 17.54
C ARG A 376 17.71 -2.57 16.83
N PRO A 377 17.84 -3.47 15.85
CA PRO A 377 18.98 -3.42 14.94
C PRO A 377 18.91 -2.14 14.10
N LEU A 378 20.06 -1.64 13.71
CA LEU A 378 20.15 -0.47 12.81
C LEU A 378 19.59 -0.81 11.42
N TYR A 379 19.71 -2.06 10.99
CA TYR A 379 19.32 -2.52 9.67
C TYR A 379 18.32 -3.66 9.80
N GLY A 380 17.31 -3.61 8.91
CA GLY A 380 16.20 -4.56 8.95
C GLY A 380 15.07 -4.14 9.92
N GLU A 381 13.96 -4.85 9.80
CA GLU A 381 12.71 -4.52 10.51
C GLU A 381 12.51 -5.33 11.80
N ARG A 382 13.45 -6.22 12.12
CA ARG A 382 13.34 -7.10 13.27
C ARG A 382 13.43 -6.29 14.58
N ILE A 383 12.43 -6.44 15.43
CA ILE A 383 12.47 -5.95 16.81
C ILE A 383 12.94 -7.11 17.69
N LEU A 384 14.00 -6.91 18.46
CA LEU A 384 14.60 -7.97 19.28
C LEU A 384 13.98 -8.06 20.66
N SER A 385 13.45 -6.95 21.18
CA SER A 385 12.75 -6.94 22.46
C SER A 385 11.35 -7.55 22.31
N PRO A 386 10.89 -8.31 23.31
CA PRO A 386 9.53 -8.83 23.32
C PRO A 386 8.49 -7.70 23.40
N ASP A 387 7.29 -7.96 22.94
CA ASP A 387 6.15 -7.03 23.06
C ASP A 387 5.68 -6.92 24.53
N GLU A 388 4.73 -6.01 24.81
CA GLU A 388 4.27 -5.67 26.16
C GLU A 388 3.80 -6.91 26.96
N HIS A 389 3.18 -7.86 26.28
CA HIS A 389 2.64 -9.07 26.89
C HIS A 389 3.53 -10.31 26.75
N GLU A 390 4.69 -10.20 26.09
CA GLU A 390 5.62 -11.32 25.97
C GLU A 390 6.58 -11.35 27.17
N PRO A 391 6.74 -12.49 27.86
CA PRO A 391 7.69 -12.57 28.97
C PRO A 391 9.14 -12.40 28.48
N PHE A 392 9.85 -11.50 29.13
CA PHE A 392 11.29 -11.34 28.95
C PHE A 392 12.03 -12.27 29.91
N ASP A 393 12.11 -13.55 29.52
CA ASP A 393 12.74 -14.57 30.34
C ASP A 393 14.29 -14.51 30.27
N ALA A 394 14.96 -15.15 31.24
CA ALA A 394 16.43 -15.19 31.32
C ALA A 394 17.11 -15.85 30.09
N ARG A 395 16.40 -16.66 29.32
CA ARG A 395 16.92 -17.29 28.10
C ARG A 395 16.96 -16.26 26.96
N ARG A 396 15.87 -15.52 26.76
CA ARG A 396 15.79 -14.42 25.77
C ARG A 396 16.79 -13.32 26.11
N GLU A 397 16.87 -12.92 27.37
CA GLU A 397 17.83 -11.93 27.81
C GLU A 397 19.28 -12.34 27.49
N ARG A 398 19.68 -13.57 27.84
CA ARG A 398 21.01 -14.08 27.52
C ARG A 398 21.30 -14.16 26.02
N ALA A 399 20.28 -14.48 25.21
CA ALA A 399 20.42 -14.50 23.76
C ALA A 399 20.64 -13.10 23.21
N LEU A 400 19.84 -12.13 23.65
CA LEU A 400 19.94 -10.72 23.26
C LEU A 400 21.29 -10.11 23.69
N ARG A 401 21.74 -10.38 24.92
CA ARG A 401 23.08 -9.95 25.41
C ARG A 401 24.21 -10.44 24.49
N ARG A 402 24.18 -11.72 24.10
CA ARG A 402 25.19 -12.29 23.20
C ARG A 402 25.14 -11.64 21.83
N GLU A 403 23.96 -11.39 21.28
CA GLU A 403 23.77 -10.75 19.97
C GLU A 403 24.32 -9.31 19.98
N ILE A 404 24.01 -8.54 21.02
CA ILE A 404 24.53 -7.16 21.20
C ILE A 404 26.06 -7.18 21.33
N LEU A 405 26.61 -8.06 22.17
CA LEU A 405 28.08 -8.13 22.39
C LEU A 405 28.86 -8.59 21.14
N ALA A 406 28.23 -9.37 20.27
CA ALA A 406 28.84 -9.81 19.01
C ALA A 406 28.95 -8.66 17.98
N ASN A 407 28.03 -7.71 17.97
CA ASN A 407 28.04 -6.54 17.08
C ASN A 407 27.44 -5.32 17.77
N PRO A 408 28.09 -4.72 18.76
CA PRO A 408 27.49 -3.64 19.56
C PRO A 408 27.03 -2.44 18.74
N SER A 409 27.82 -2.05 17.75
CA SER A 409 27.51 -0.90 16.87
C SER A 409 26.31 -1.12 15.92
N GLY A 410 25.84 -2.34 15.83
CA GLY A 410 24.68 -2.69 15.01
C GLY A 410 23.32 -2.46 15.68
N PHE A 411 23.26 -1.87 16.90
CA PHE A 411 22.03 -1.73 17.67
C PHE A 411 21.86 -0.35 18.27
N VAL A 412 20.58 0.04 18.42
CA VAL A 412 20.13 1.13 19.27
C VAL A 412 19.12 0.64 20.30
N ALA A 413 19.05 1.35 21.42
CA ALA A 413 18.09 1.11 22.49
C ALA A 413 17.25 2.36 22.77
N GLN A 414 15.96 2.20 23.02
CA GLN A 414 15.02 3.26 23.42
C GLN A 414 14.24 2.80 24.66
N PRO A 415 13.91 3.69 25.61
CA PRO A 415 13.13 3.32 26.80
C PRO A 415 11.75 2.77 26.39
N ARG A 416 11.28 1.74 27.12
CA ARG A 416 9.91 1.23 27.00
C ARG A 416 8.91 2.26 27.53
N GLY A 417 7.67 2.19 27.06
CA GLY A 417 6.59 3.02 27.57
C GLY A 417 6.57 4.46 27.07
N SER A 418 7.34 4.78 26.06
CA SER A 418 7.47 6.14 25.51
C SER A 418 6.40 6.52 24.49
N SER A 419 5.36 5.70 24.26
CA SER A 419 4.29 6.00 23.32
C SER A 419 3.03 6.46 24.05
N ALA A 420 2.42 7.55 23.58
CA ALA A 420 1.15 8.04 24.08
C ALA A 420 0.02 7.03 23.87
N LEU A 421 -0.99 7.11 24.70
CA LEU A 421 -2.24 6.37 24.57
C LEU A 421 -3.30 7.23 23.87
N THR A 422 -4.19 6.59 23.15
CA THR A 422 -5.36 7.21 22.53
C THR A 422 -6.59 6.33 22.68
N LEU A 423 -7.76 6.94 22.59
CA LEU A 423 -9.03 6.25 22.51
C LEU A 423 -9.31 5.86 21.05
N CYS A 424 -9.62 4.61 20.80
CA CYS A 424 -10.08 4.06 19.52
C CYS A 424 -11.48 3.46 19.67
N PHE A 425 -12.23 3.34 18.56
CA PHE A 425 -13.53 2.70 18.54
C PHE A 425 -13.49 1.44 17.63
N GLU A 426 -13.75 0.28 18.22
CA GLU A 426 -13.77 -0.99 17.52
C GLU A 426 -15.07 -1.74 17.80
N GLY A 427 -15.80 -2.05 16.71
CA GLY A 427 -17.12 -2.66 16.83
C GLY A 427 -18.09 -1.85 17.69
N GLY A 428 -17.95 -0.52 17.67
CA GLY A 428 -18.74 0.43 18.45
C GLY A 428 -18.39 0.46 19.96
N ARG A 429 -17.20 -0.01 20.36
CA ARG A 429 -16.71 0.03 21.75
C ARG A 429 -15.42 0.82 21.84
N PRO A 430 -15.25 1.64 22.90
CA PRO A 430 -13.99 2.34 23.15
C PRO A 430 -12.90 1.34 23.58
N ARG A 431 -11.68 1.55 23.04
CA ARG A 431 -10.46 0.82 23.36
C ARG A 431 -9.32 1.80 23.52
N THR A 432 -8.38 1.52 24.40
CA THR A 432 -7.16 2.33 24.54
C THR A 432 -6.01 1.65 23.82
N ARG A 433 -5.29 2.40 22.98
CA ARG A 433 -4.17 1.91 22.19
C ARG A 433 -3.01 2.90 22.19
N HIS A 434 -1.79 2.41 22.02
CA HIS A 434 -0.63 3.26 21.79
C HIS A 434 -0.68 3.89 20.41
N GLN A 435 -0.13 5.11 20.27
CA GLN A 435 -0.07 5.81 19.00
C GLN A 435 1.21 6.61 18.80
N ASP A 436 1.50 6.92 17.55
CA ASP A 436 2.45 7.94 17.10
C ASP A 436 2.00 8.56 15.77
N HIS A 437 2.74 9.58 15.30
CA HIS A 437 2.38 10.34 14.12
C HIS A 437 3.57 10.42 13.17
N ILE A 438 3.34 10.26 11.86
CA ILE A 438 4.32 10.62 10.83
C ILE A 438 3.86 11.92 10.18
N VAL A 439 4.65 12.97 10.39
CA VAL A 439 4.47 14.29 9.79
C VAL A 439 5.30 14.39 8.53
N PHE A 440 4.81 15.10 7.51
CA PHE A 440 5.46 15.21 6.21
C PHE A 440 5.80 16.64 5.88
N ALA A 441 6.96 16.85 5.24
CA ALA A 441 7.39 18.14 4.74
C ALA A 441 7.90 18.05 3.30
N LEU A 442 7.75 19.15 2.57
CA LEU A 442 8.21 19.36 1.21
C LEU A 442 9.06 20.62 1.17
N CYS A 443 10.34 20.51 0.79
CA CYS A 443 11.25 21.66 0.68
C CYS A 443 11.40 22.06 -0.79
N ARG A 444 11.05 23.30 -1.09
CA ARG A 444 11.02 23.86 -2.45
C ARG A 444 12.36 24.40 -2.94
N GLY A 445 13.24 24.77 -2.02
CA GLY A 445 14.56 25.32 -2.28
C GLY A 445 14.95 26.32 -1.18
N GLY A 446 16.26 26.59 -1.01
CA GLY A 446 16.73 27.43 0.10
C GLY A 446 16.22 26.92 1.45
N ASP A 447 15.63 27.82 2.24
CA ASP A 447 15.06 27.49 3.56
C ASP A 447 13.53 27.34 3.53
N ASP A 448 12.91 27.35 2.34
CA ASP A 448 11.45 27.19 2.20
C ASP A 448 11.06 25.72 2.28
N CYS A 449 10.54 25.29 3.43
CA CYS A 449 9.98 23.97 3.67
C CYS A 449 8.52 24.09 4.13
N LEU A 450 7.61 23.51 3.37
CA LEU A 450 6.20 23.36 3.71
C LEU A 450 6.00 22.08 4.53
N VAL A 451 5.57 22.21 5.78
CA VAL A 451 5.08 21.08 6.56
C VAL A 451 3.58 20.95 6.32
N PHE A 452 3.14 19.84 5.73
CA PHE A 452 1.73 19.62 5.42
C PHE A 452 0.90 19.57 6.69
N PRO A 453 -0.26 20.28 6.77
CA PRO A 453 -1.07 20.38 7.98
C PRO A 453 -1.90 19.10 8.20
N GLY A 454 -1.22 17.98 8.43
CA GLY A 454 -1.75 16.65 8.64
C GLY A 454 -0.65 15.64 8.86
N ALA A 455 -0.99 14.50 9.41
CA ALA A 455 -0.07 13.41 9.69
C ALA A 455 -0.70 12.05 9.42
N LEU A 456 0.11 11.03 9.21
CA LEU A 456 -0.33 9.67 9.38
C LEU A 456 -0.24 9.31 10.86
N THR A 457 -1.36 9.38 11.58
CA THR A 457 -1.45 8.87 12.95
C THR A 457 -1.58 7.35 12.88
N ARG A 458 -0.61 6.64 13.46
CA ARG A 458 -0.60 5.18 13.55
C ARG A 458 -1.05 4.75 14.94
N VAL A 459 -1.83 3.68 15.02
CA VAL A 459 -2.25 3.04 16.28
C VAL A 459 -1.73 1.61 16.34
N ALA A 460 -1.25 1.21 17.50
CA ALA A 460 -0.75 -0.15 17.71
C ALA A 460 -1.90 -1.17 17.74
N GLU A 461 -1.59 -2.44 17.56
CA GLU A 461 -2.51 -3.54 17.85
C GLU A 461 -2.84 -3.61 19.35
N GLU A 462 -3.96 -4.24 19.72
CA GLU A 462 -4.34 -4.37 21.16
C GLU A 462 -3.26 -5.14 21.92
N GLY A 463 -2.75 -4.53 22.99
CA GLY A 463 -1.69 -5.13 23.80
C GLY A 463 -0.27 -4.99 23.24
N SER A 464 -0.08 -4.14 22.21
CA SER A 464 1.23 -3.82 21.64
C SER A 464 1.53 -2.33 21.82
N PHE A 465 2.81 -2.00 22.04
CA PHE A 465 3.31 -0.62 21.98
C PHE A 465 3.97 -0.29 20.63
N PHE A 466 4.02 -1.25 19.72
CA PHE A 466 4.58 -1.06 18.39
C PHE A 466 3.53 -0.54 17.43
N THR A 467 3.72 0.69 16.96
CA THR A 467 2.80 1.38 16.04
C THR A 467 3.12 1.11 14.56
N ALA A 468 4.11 0.27 14.29
CA ALA A 468 4.50 -0.07 12.91
C ALA A 468 3.35 -0.80 12.18
N SER A 469 2.97 -0.30 11.02
CA SER A 469 1.85 -0.84 10.23
C SER A 469 2.08 -2.29 9.79
N GLU A 470 3.36 -2.69 9.62
CA GLU A 470 3.79 -4.05 9.28
C GLU A 470 3.45 -5.07 10.37
N LEU A 471 3.19 -4.61 11.58
CA LEU A 471 2.88 -5.46 12.74
C LEU A 471 1.36 -5.60 13.00
N GLY A 472 0.52 -5.10 12.10
CA GLY A 472 -0.93 -5.27 12.20
C GLY A 472 -1.67 -4.09 12.82
N GLY A 473 -0.98 -3.01 13.16
CA GLY A 473 -1.58 -1.77 13.65
C GLY A 473 -2.51 -1.10 12.63
N GLY A 474 -3.20 -0.07 13.07
CA GLY A 474 -4.11 0.74 12.25
C GLY A 474 -3.71 2.19 12.18
N SER A 475 -4.66 3.04 11.80
CA SER A 475 -4.46 4.48 11.69
C SER A 475 -5.67 5.29 12.15
N LYS A 476 -5.48 6.60 12.24
CA LYS A 476 -6.53 7.60 12.43
C LYS A 476 -6.38 8.70 11.39
N ASP A 477 -7.47 9.35 11.02
CA ASP A 477 -7.37 10.66 10.35
C ASP A 477 -6.76 11.68 11.32
N THR A 478 -5.96 12.59 10.81
CA THR A 478 -5.33 13.64 11.61
C THR A 478 -5.84 15.01 11.19
N TRP A 479 -6.47 15.70 12.12
CA TRP A 479 -7.03 17.04 11.94
C TRP A 479 -6.12 18.08 12.58
N VAL A 480 -5.80 19.11 11.83
CA VAL A 480 -5.08 20.30 12.33
C VAL A 480 -6.05 21.47 12.29
N GLU A 481 -6.34 22.04 13.45
CA GLU A 481 -7.24 23.15 13.60
C GLU A 481 -6.63 24.42 12.99
N ALA A 482 -7.40 25.13 12.18
CA ALA A 482 -7.00 26.38 11.60
C ALA A 482 -7.23 27.55 12.57
N ALA A 483 -6.37 28.58 12.51
CA ALA A 483 -6.55 29.77 13.32
C ALA A 483 -7.82 30.55 12.90
N PRO A 484 -8.50 31.23 13.84
CA PRO A 484 -9.64 32.07 13.49
C PRO A 484 -9.25 33.13 12.46
N GLY A 485 -9.96 33.16 11.32
CA GLY A 485 -9.70 34.11 10.23
C GLY A 485 -8.65 33.66 9.22
N GLU A 486 -8.04 32.50 9.40
CA GLU A 486 -7.20 31.86 8.40
C GLU A 486 -8.09 31.32 7.27
N GLU A 487 -7.75 31.65 6.01
CA GLU A 487 -8.46 31.07 4.87
C GLU A 487 -8.20 29.56 4.82
N THR A 488 -9.05 28.80 5.47
CA THR A 488 -9.14 27.38 5.17
C THR A 488 -9.69 27.29 3.76
N ALA A 489 -8.97 26.63 2.87
CA ALA A 489 -9.42 26.43 1.51
C ALA A 489 -10.88 25.94 1.55
N ALA A 490 -11.82 26.85 1.23
CA ALA A 490 -13.23 26.56 1.18
C ALA A 490 -13.43 25.33 0.32
N ALA A 491 -14.23 24.39 0.81
CA ALA A 491 -14.65 23.14 0.22
C ALA A 491 -13.59 22.50 -0.71
N PRO A 492 -13.21 21.26 -0.57
CA PRO A 492 -12.11 20.69 -1.36
C PRO A 492 -12.29 21.25 -2.77
N ARG A 493 -11.34 22.08 -3.23
CA ARG A 493 -11.28 22.44 -4.64
C ARG A 493 -11.50 21.11 -5.32
N LEU A 494 -12.69 20.95 -5.95
CA LEU A 494 -12.94 19.77 -6.76
C LEU A 494 -11.64 19.60 -7.51
N LEU A 495 -10.87 18.63 -7.02
CA LEU A 495 -9.55 18.40 -7.58
C LEU A 495 -9.82 18.49 -9.08
N ARG A 496 -9.29 19.48 -9.72
CA ARG A 496 -8.98 19.29 -11.11
C ARG A 496 -8.07 18.08 -11.05
N ASP A 497 -8.72 16.91 -11.07
CA ASP A 497 -8.05 15.70 -11.44
C ASP A 497 -7.37 16.11 -12.73
N ALA A 498 -6.10 16.50 -12.62
CA ALA A 498 -5.25 16.65 -13.77
C ALA A 498 -5.05 15.25 -14.31
N HIS A 499 -6.15 14.65 -14.75
CA HIS A 499 -6.15 13.56 -15.67
C HIS A 499 -5.80 14.14 -17.02
N LEU A 500 -4.60 14.70 -17.09
CA LEU A 500 -3.91 14.65 -18.35
C LEU A 500 -3.80 13.15 -18.62
N PRO A 501 -4.41 12.64 -19.71
CA PRO A 501 -4.23 11.27 -20.10
C PRO A 501 -2.72 11.05 -20.10
N SER A 502 -2.26 10.03 -19.37
CA SER A 502 -0.85 9.62 -19.44
C SER A 502 -0.57 9.44 -20.92
N ARG A 503 0.15 10.39 -21.54
CA ARG A 503 0.55 10.31 -22.95
C ARG A 503 1.41 9.07 -23.19
N HIS A 504 1.83 8.42 -22.11
CA HIS A 504 2.89 7.44 -22.06
C HIS A 504 2.38 6.10 -21.52
N VAL A 505 1.89 5.26 -22.41
CA VAL A 505 1.59 3.87 -22.05
C VAL A 505 2.89 3.07 -22.12
N THR A 506 3.41 2.66 -20.96
CA THR A 506 4.60 1.79 -20.92
C THR A 506 4.27 0.40 -21.46
N SER A 507 5.29 -0.30 -21.97
CA SER A 507 5.13 -1.68 -22.46
C SER A 507 4.57 -2.60 -21.37
N ARG A 508 5.01 -2.42 -20.10
CA ARG A 508 4.51 -3.16 -18.94
C ARG A 508 3.02 -2.93 -18.69
N VAL A 509 2.58 -1.66 -18.78
CA VAL A 509 1.16 -1.31 -18.60
C VAL A 509 0.30 -1.93 -19.71
N ALA A 510 0.75 -1.84 -20.96
CA ALA A 510 0.07 -2.46 -22.09
C ALA A 510 -0.08 -3.97 -21.93
N GLU A 511 1.01 -4.66 -21.54
CA GLU A 511 1.01 -6.10 -21.26
C GLU A 511 0.07 -6.48 -20.11
N ALA A 512 0.11 -5.75 -19.01
CA ALA A 512 -0.75 -6.01 -17.87
C ALA A 512 -2.25 -5.84 -18.22
N PHE A 513 -2.63 -4.82 -18.96
CA PHE A 513 -3.98 -4.65 -19.47
C PHE A 513 -4.40 -5.78 -20.41
N TYR A 514 -3.52 -6.14 -21.36
CA TYR A 514 -3.77 -7.24 -22.30
C TYR A 514 -4.08 -8.55 -21.58
N TRP A 515 -3.25 -8.94 -20.62
CA TRP A 515 -3.46 -10.17 -19.85
C TRP A 515 -4.65 -10.08 -18.91
N THR A 516 -4.94 -8.93 -18.34
CA THR A 516 -6.16 -8.71 -17.54
C THR A 516 -7.40 -8.99 -18.38
N GLY A 517 -7.48 -8.42 -19.58
CA GLY A 517 -8.59 -8.67 -20.52
C GLY A 517 -8.73 -10.15 -20.90
N ARG A 518 -7.60 -10.80 -21.21
CA ARG A 518 -7.59 -12.23 -21.54
C ARG A 518 -8.11 -13.11 -20.40
N TYR A 519 -7.60 -12.91 -19.20
CA TYR A 519 -7.98 -13.75 -18.06
C TYR A 519 -9.41 -13.51 -17.59
N LEU A 520 -9.89 -12.26 -17.64
CA LEU A 520 -11.29 -11.97 -17.31
C LEU A 520 -12.26 -12.59 -18.32
N GLU A 521 -11.97 -12.52 -19.62
CA GLU A 521 -12.80 -13.16 -20.63
C GLU A 521 -12.78 -14.67 -20.51
N ARG A 522 -11.63 -15.28 -20.19
CA ARG A 522 -11.51 -16.72 -19.91
C ARG A 522 -12.41 -17.12 -18.74
N ALA A 523 -12.35 -16.38 -17.64
CA ALA A 523 -13.17 -16.63 -16.45
C ALA A 523 -14.66 -16.49 -16.78
N ARG A 524 -15.07 -15.44 -17.50
CA ARG A 524 -16.47 -15.19 -17.91
C ARG A 524 -17.00 -16.29 -18.82
N SER A 525 -16.25 -16.63 -19.86
CA SER A 525 -16.67 -17.66 -20.82
C SER A 525 -16.82 -19.02 -20.16
N LEU A 526 -15.87 -19.40 -19.31
CA LEU A 526 -15.93 -20.67 -18.56
C LEU A 526 -17.09 -20.69 -17.56
N ALA A 527 -17.31 -19.57 -16.84
CA ALA A 527 -18.43 -19.43 -15.92
C ALA A 527 -19.80 -19.55 -16.63
N SER A 528 -19.93 -18.91 -17.79
CA SER A 528 -21.13 -19.02 -18.62
C SER A 528 -21.37 -20.46 -19.12
N MET A 529 -20.32 -21.15 -19.56
CA MET A 529 -20.41 -22.54 -19.98
C MET A 529 -20.85 -23.47 -18.84
N ILE A 530 -20.26 -23.33 -17.65
CA ILE A 530 -20.64 -24.13 -16.48
C ILE A 530 -22.09 -23.86 -16.07
N ALA A 531 -22.51 -22.59 -16.06
CA ALA A 531 -23.90 -22.23 -15.73
C ALA A 531 -24.93 -22.85 -16.71
N VAL A 532 -24.62 -22.87 -18.01
CA VAL A 532 -25.46 -23.50 -19.01
C VAL A 532 -25.50 -25.03 -18.80
N ILE A 533 -24.37 -25.67 -18.47
CA ILE A 533 -24.31 -27.10 -18.18
C ILE A 533 -25.16 -27.43 -16.94
N GLU A 534 -25.04 -26.68 -15.87
CA GLU A 534 -25.85 -26.86 -14.65
C GLU A 534 -27.36 -26.67 -14.92
N ALA A 535 -27.74 -25.68 -15.72
CA ALA A 535 -29.12 -25.47 -16.13
C ALA A 535 -29.65 -26.65 -16.96
N LEU A 536 -28.88 -27.18 -17.93
CA LEU A 536 -29.25 -28.33 -18.75
C LEU A 536 -29.35 -29.62 -17.93
N GLU A 537 -28.55 -29.82 -16.88
CA GLU A 537 -28.66 -30.99 -16.00
C GLU A 537 -29.88 -30.95 -15.07
N THR A 538 -30.41 -29.74 -14.79
CA THR A 538 -31.63 -29.54 -14.00
C THR A 538 -32.89 -29.55 -14.85
N GLU A 539 -32.79 -29.32 -16.19
CA GLU A 539 -33.91 -29.52 -17.12
C GLU A 539 -34.27 -31.02 -17.18
N GLU A 540 -35.54 -31.34 -17.41
CA GLU A 540 -36.02 -32.71 -17.62
C GLU A 540 -35.56 -33.28 -18.98
N LEU A 541 -34.25 -33.41 -19.16
CA LEU A 541 -33.66 -34.05 -20.33
C LEU A 541 -33.83 -35.58 -20.20
N ASN A 542 -34.22 -36.21 -21.29
CA ASN A 542 -34.25 -37.69 -21.30
C ASN A 542 -32.80 -38.24 -21.22
N PRO A 543 -32.63 -39.51 -20.77
CA PRO A 543 -31.30 -40.11 -20.62
C PRO A 543 -30.48 -40.13 -21.91
N THR A 544 -31.11 -40.21 -23.06
CA THR A 544 -30.47 -40.24 -24.38
C THR A 544 -29.90 -38.85 -24.71
N GLU A 545 -30.65 -37.79 -24.48
CA GLU A 545 -30.19 -36.42 -24.69
C GLU A 545 -29.01 -36.11 -23.80
N ARG A 546 -29.05 -36.44 -22.51
CA ARG A 546 -27.91 -36.26 -21.58
C ARG A 546 -26.63 -36.95 -22.09
N THR A 547 -26.76 -38.16 -22.66
CA THR A 547 -25.63 -38.90 -23.21
C THR A 547 -25.04 -38.16 -24.43
N LEU A 548 -25.86 -37.48 -25.22
CA LEU A 548 -25.41 -36.71 -26.40
C LEU A 548 -24.76 -35.38 -26.05
N TYR A 549 -25.22 -34.70 -25.00
CA TYR A 549 -24.62 -33.44 -24.54
C TYR A 549 -23.24 -33.59 -23.89
N ARG A 550 -23.04 -34.64 -23.07
CA ARG A 550 -21.80 -34.87 -22.30
C ARG A 550 -20.51 -34.84 -23.12
N PRO A 551 -20.40 -35.44 -24.30
CA PRO A 551 -19.20 -35.39 -25.11
C PRO A 551 -18.85 -33.96 -25.61
N VAL A 552 -19.86 -33.14 -25.86
CA VAL A 552 -19.66 -31.73 -26.26
C VAL A 552 -19.08 -30.96 -25.10
N TRP A 553 -19.65 -31.07 -23.91
CA TRP A 553 -19.19 -30.37 -22.72
C TRP A 553 -17.74 -30.75 -22.37
N ASN A 554 -17.43 -32.03 -22.33
CA ASN A 554 -16.10 -32.55 -21.99
C ASN A 554 -15.00 -32.07 -22.94
N ARG A 555 -15.36 -31.67 -24.16
CA ARG A 555 -14.39 -31.16 -25.15
C ARG A 555 -14.26 -29.64 -25.14
N MET A 556 -15.31 -28.94 -24.70
CA MET A 556 -15.30 -27.50 -24.66
C MET A 556 -14.69 -26.96 -23.36
N LEU A 557 -14.82 -27.70 -22.26
CA LEU A 557 -14.21 -27.33 -20.99
C LEU A 557 -12.69 -27.59 -21.00
N PRO A 558 -11.87 -26.73 -20.39
CA PRO A 558 -10.44 -26.98 -20.28
C PRO A 558 -10.16 -28.22 -19.43
N PRO A 559 -9.08 -28.97 -19.70
CA PRO A 559 -8.69 -30.10 -18.86
C PRO A 559 -8.33 -29.62 -17.46
N LEU A 560 -8.64 -30.41 -16.45
CA LEU A 560 -8.18 -30.21 -15.09
C LEU A 560 -6.69 -30.59 -15.00
N GLU A 561 -5.86 -29.66 -14.52
CA GLU A 561 -4.43 -29.86 -14.29
C GLU A 561 -4.16 -29.94 -12.79
N GLY A 562 -3.20 -30.75 -12.35
CA GLY A 562 -2.82 -30.89 -10.94
C GLY A 562 -3.18 -32.24 -10.29
N GLY A 563 -2.62 -32.49 -9.10
CA GLY A 563 -2.62 -33.84 -8.49
C GLY A 563 -3.98 -34.45 -8.13
N ARG A 564 -4.93 -33.69 -7.58
CA ARG A 564 -6.30 -34.15 -7.28
C ARG A 564 -7.21 -34.09 -8.50
N ALA A 565 -7.02 -33.12 -9.37
CA ALA A 565 -7.84 -32.82 -10.52
C ALA A 565 -7.72 -33.86 -11.63
N LYS A 566 -6.55 -34.49 -11.82
CA LYS A 566 -6.33 -35.54 -12.86
C LYS A 566 -7.21 -36.80 -12.73
N ARG A 567 -7.82 -37.02 -11.57
CA ARG A 567 -8.67 -38.21 -11.31
C ARG A 567 -10.17 -37.95 -11.51
N GLN A 568 -10.58 -36.71 -11.71
CA GLN A 568 -11.99 -36.33 -11.76
C GLN A 568 -12.46 -36.07 -13.20
N SER A 569 -13.65 -36.57 -13.54
CA SER A 569 -14.31 -36.21 -14.79
C SER A 569 -14.83 -34.78 -14.71
N ILE A 570 -14.54 -33.98 -15.72
CA ILE A 570 -15.02 -32.59 -15.86
C ILE A 570 -16.56 -32.52 -15.84
N SER A 571 -17.24 -33.56 -16.27
CA SER A 571 -18.70 -33.66 -16.24
C SER A 571 -19.28 -33.96 -14.85
N SER A 572 -18.45 -34.25 -13.86
CA SER A 572 -18.90 -34.47 -12.48
C SER A 572 -19.13 -33.16 -11.76
N ILE A 573 -20.00 -33.14 -10.75
CA ILE A 573 -20.21 -31.96 -9.87
C ILE A 573 -18.88 -31.53 -9.25
N GLU A 574 -18.07 -32.48 -8.80
CA GLU A 574 -16.75 -32.17 -8.24
C GLU A 574 -15.80 -31.57 -9.28
N GLY A 575 -15.81 -32.09 -10.52
CA GLY A 575 -14.99 -31.55 -11.60
C GLY A 575 -15.34 -30.10 -11.92
N ARG A 576 -16.64 -29.75 -11.98
CA ARG A 576 -17.08 -28.37 -12.19
C ARG A 576 -16.77 -27.46 -10.99
N TYR A 577 -16.88 -27.97 -9.77
CA TYR A 577 -16.47 -27.28 -8.57
C TYR A 577 -14.97 -26.94 -8.59
N LEU A 578 -14.11 -27.88 -8.97
CA LEU A 578 -12.68 -27.67 -9.14
C LEU A 578 -12.38 -26.65 -10.25
N LEU A 579 -13.04 -26.74 -11.41
CA LEU A 579 -12.91 -25.74 -12.48
C LEU A 579 -13.31 -24.33 -12.02
N THR A 580 -14.17 -24.21 -11.01
CA THR A 580 -14.59 -22.90 -10.49
C THR A 580 -13.62 -22.37 -9.46
N PHE A 581 -13.12 -23.19 -8.53
CA PHE A 581 -12.44 -22.71 -7.33
C PHE A 581 -10.95 -23.10 -7.22
N ASP A 582 -10.46 -24.04 -8.02
CA ASP A 582 -9.07 -24.47 -7.94
C ASP A 582 -8.13 -23.40 -8.49
N LEU A 583 -7.08 -23.06 -7.74
CA LEU A 583 -6.07 -22.08 -8.17
C LEU A 583 -4.85 -22.72 -8.82
N GLU A 584 -4.62 -24.00 -8.59
CA GLU A 584 -3.46 -24.69 -9.14
C GLU A 584 -3.70 -25.07 -10.61
N SER A 585 -4.97 -25.28 -10.99
CA SER A 585 -5.33 -25.55 -12.37
C SER A 585 -5.35 -24.27 -13.20
N SER A 586 -4.45 -24.16 -14.18
CA SER A 586 -4.28 -22.98 -15.03
C SER A 586 -5.53 -22.61 -15.85
N GLY A 587 -6.41 -23.59 -16.08
CA GLY A 587 -7.66 -23.44 -16.82
C GLY A 587 -8.88 -23.09 -15.97
N SER A 588 -8.77 -22.99 -14.65
CA SER A 588 -9.91 -22.72 -13.77
C SER A 588 -10.33 -21.24 -13.76
N ILE A 589 -11.57 -20.97 -13.33
CA ILE A 589 -12.07 -19.61 -13.08
C ILE A 589 -11.24 -18.96 -11.98
N GLY A 590 -11.00 -19.68 -10.89
CA GLY A 590 -10.22 -19.19 -9.75
C GLY A 590 -8.83 -18.71 -10.14
N SER A 591 -8.07 -19.54 -10.88
CA SER A 591 -6.72 -19.15 -11.34
C SER A 591 -6.75 -18.00 -12.35
N SER A 592 -7.76 -17.95 -13.23
CA SER A 592 -7.93 -16.88 -14.19
C SER A 592 -8.21 -15.54 -13.50
N VAL A 593 -9.13 -15.51 -12.55
CA VAL A 593 -9.42 -14.29 -11.76
C VAL A 593 -8.21 -13.87 -10.93
N GLN A 594 -7.49 -14.82 -10.34
CA GLN A 594 -6.27 -14.52 -9.60
C GLN A 594 -5.22 -13.85 -10.48
N ARG A 595 -4.97 -14.37 -11.68
CA ARG A 595 -4.02 -13.80 -12.64
C ARG A 595 -4.48 -12.45 -13.18
N ALA A 596 -5.78 -12.29 -13.47
CA ALA A 596 -6.35 -11.01 -13.85
C ALA A 596 -6.14 -9.96 -12.77
N THR A 597 -6.43 -10.30 -11.51
CA THR A 597 -6.23 -9.42 -10.36
C THR A 597 -4.75 -9.07 -10.16
N TRP A 598 -3.85 -10.05 -10.31
CA TRP A 598 -2.41 -9.82 -10.22
C TRP A 598 -1.91 -8.82 -11.26
N ASN A 599 -2.32 -8.97 -12.52
CA ASN A 599 -1.96 -8.01 -13.57
C ASN A 599 -2.58 -6.63 -13.31
N ALA A 600 -3.84 -6.56 -12.90
CA ALA A 600 -4.52 -5.32 -12.55
C ALA A 600 -3.87 -4.62 -11.35
N GLU A 601 -3.41 -5.36 -10.33
CA GLU A 601 -2.64 -4.82 -9.21
C GLU A 601 -1.33 -4.16 -9.64
N SER A 602 -0.69 -4.62 -10.72
CA SER A 602 0.56 -4.02 -11.23
C SER A 602 0.37 -2.69 -11.95
N ILE A 603 -0.89 -2.29 -12.18
CA ILE A 603 -1.27 -1.06 -12.89
C ILE A 603 -2.40 -0.32 -12.17
N LEU A 604 -2.40 -0.36 -10.82
CA LEU A 604 -3.45 0.29 -10.00
C LEU A 604 -3.60 1.78 -10.28
N GLU A 605 -2.52 2.45 -10.65
CA GLU A 605 -2.50 3.87 -11.03
C GLU A 605 -3.34 4.17 -12.28
N CYS A 606 -3.49 3.18 -13.16
CA CYS A 606 -4.23 3.28 -14.42
C CYS A 606 -5.71 2.88 -14.29
N LEU A 607 -6.13 2.30 -13.15
CA LEU A 607 -7.48 1.81 -12.95
C LEU A 607 -8.34 2.84 -12.19
N SER A 608 -9.62 2.96 -12.57
CA SER A 608 -10.58 3.68 -11.74
C SER A 608 -10.89 2.91 -10.45
N ASN A 609 -11.31 3.63 -9.40
CA ASN A 609 -11.69 3.00 -8.14
C ASN A 609 -12.85 2.00 -8.31
N GLU A 610 -13.79 2.33 -9.19
CA GLU A 610 -14.95 1.51 -9.52
C GLU A 610 -14.56 0.21 -10.23
N ALA A 611 -13.64 0.30 -11.20
CA ALA A 611 -13.09 -0.88 -11.89
C ALA A 611 -12.33 -1.78 -10.91
N TRP A 612 -11.45 -1.21 -10.08
CA TRP A 612 -10.74 -1.94 -9.05
C TRP A 612 -11.69 -2.55 -8.01
N GLY A 613 -12.70 -1.80 -7.54
CA GLY A 613 -13.72 -2.29 -6.61
C GLY A 613 -14.47 -3.50 -7.16
N THR A 614 -14.73 -3.52 -8.47
CA THR A 614 -15.38 -4.67 -9.13
C THR A 614 -14.49 -5.90 -9.16
N LEU A 615 -13.19 -5.76 -9.48
CA LEU A 615 -12.21 -6.85 -9.41
C LEU A 615 -12.04 -7.39 -7.98
N SER A 616 -12.00 -6.50 -7.00
CA SER A 616 -11.90 -6.88 -5.58
C SER A 616 -13.10 -7.70 -5.12
N ARG A 617 -14.33 -7.35 -5.55
CA ARG A 617 -15.53 -8.14 -5.29
C ARG A 617 -15.50 -9.50 -5.99
N LEU A 618 -15.01 -9.53 -7.23
CA LEU A 618 -14.85 -10.77 -7.99
C LEU A 618 -13.87 -11.73 -7.30
N ARG A 619 -12.75 -11.23 -6.81
CA ARG A 619 -11.79 -12.00 -6.02
C ARG A 619 -12.41 -12.54 -4.72
N ALA A 620 -13.06 -11.67 -3.94
CA ALA A 620 -13.69 -12.03 -2.67
C ALA A 620 -14.78 -13.09 -2.83
N LEU A 621 -15.49 -13.10 -3.96
CA LEU A 621 -16.49 -14.13 -4.30
C LEU A 621 -15.87 -15.52 -4.39
N LEU A 622 -14.66 -15.64 -4.92
CA LEU A 622 -13.98 -16.92 -5.12
C LEU A 622 -13.19 -17.40 -3.89
N ASP A 623 -12.85 -16.50 -2.97
CA ASP A 623 -12.14 -16.86 -1.73
C ASP A 623 -13.04 -17.54 -0.68
N ARG A 624 -14.33 -17.23 -0.64
CA ARG A 624 -15.29 -17.73 0.37
C ARG A 624 -15.50 -19.25 0.38
N PRO A 625 -15.67 -19.94 -0.76
CA PRO A 625 -16.00 -21.38 -0.77
C PRO A 625 -14.82 -22.31 -0.48
N ARG A 626 -13.58 -21.83 -0.55
CA ARG A 626 -12.38 -22.68 -0.31
C ARG A 626 -12.32 -23.27 1.08
N ARG A 627 -12.91 -22.61 2.08
CA ARG A 627 -12.95 -23.08 3.47
C ARG A 627 -13.92 -24.25 3.68
N ALA A 628 -14.62 -24.66 2.64
CA ALA A 628 -15.75 -25.58 2.70
C ALA A 628 -15.55 -26.88 1.88
N ALA A 629 -14.35 -27.43 1.88
CA ALA A 629 -13.96 -28.63 1.11
C ALA A 629 -14.82 -29.89 1.36
N ASN A 630 -15.66 -29.91 2.40
CA ASN A 630 -16.45 -31.07 2.83
C ASN A 630 -17.96 -30.96 2.59
N PHE A 631 -18.40 -30.19 1.60
CA PHE A 631 -19.83 -30.08 1.29
C PHE A 631 -20.35 -31.27 0.50
N PRO A 632 -21.63 -31.67 0.72
CA PRO A 632 -22.30 -32.64 -0.12
C PRO A 632 -22.49 -32.11 -1.55
N ASP A 633 -22.62 -33.04 -2.53
CA ASP A 633 -22.67 -32.71 -3.96
C ASP A 633 -23.78 -31.73 -4.35
N SER A 634 -24.96 -31.84 -3.75
CA SER A 634 -26.06 -30.89 -3.98
C SER A 634 -25.69 -29.45 -3.60
N ARG A 635 -24.95 -29.28 -2.49
CA ARG A 635 -24.49 -27.98 -2.04
C ARG A 635 -23.32 -27.45 -2.89
N ARG A 636 -22.44 -28.34 -3.37
CA ARG A 636 -21.38 -27.99 -4.32
C ARG A 636 -21.96 -27.46 -5.65
N ALA A 637 -22.95 -28.20 -6.23
CA ALA A 637 -23.62 -27.77 -7.45
C ALA A 637 -24.28 -26.39 -7.29
N ALA A 638 -25.04 -26.18 -6.21
CA ALA A 638 -25.71 -24.91 -5.96
C ALA A 638 -24.73 -23.75 -5.78
N ILE A 639 -23.61 -23.95 -5.08
CA ILE A 639 -22.57 -22.95 -4.90
C ILE A 639 -21.88 -22.66 -6.25
N THR A 640 -21.54 -23.68 -7.02
CA THR A 640 -20.90 -23.55 -8.35
C THR A 640 -21.77 -22.74 -9.29
N SER A 641 -23.05 -23.11 -9.43
CA SER A 641 -24.00 -22.41 -10.30
C SER A 641 -24.14 -20.94 -9.94
N ARG A 642 -24.37 -20.65 -8.65
CA ARG A 642 -24.49 -19.28 -8.16
C ARG A 642 -23.21 -18.45 -8.38
N THR A 643 -22.06 -19.04 -8.09
CA THR A 643 -20.78 -18.37 -8.27
C THR A 643 -20.48 -18.08 -9.73
N CYS A 644 -20.74 -19.04 -10.62
CA CYS A 644 -20.55 -18.85 -12.06
C CYS A 644 -21.44 -17.73 -12.62
N ALA A 645 -22.72 -17.64 -12.21
CA ALA A 645 -23.58 -16.55 -12.59
C ALA A 645 -23.02 -15.19 -12.13
N GLN A 646 -22.61 -15.09 -10.87
CA GLN A 646 -22.03 -13.86 -10.32
C GLN A 646 -20.69 -13.49 -10.95
N VAL A 647 -19.85 -14.45 -11.31
CA VAL A 647 -18.59 -14.20 -12.04
C VAL A 647 -18.88 -13.57 -13.40
N ALA A 648 -19.80 -14.15 -14.17
CA ALA A 648 -20.19 -13.63 -15.48
C ALA A 648 -20.71 -12.19 -15.39
N GLU A 649 -21.56 -11.91 -14.38
CA GLU A 649 -22.11 -10.59 -14.10
C GLU A 649 -21.03 -9.57 -13.70
N LEU A 650 -20.17 -9.92 -12.74
CA LEU A 650 -19.11 -9.02 -12.25
C LEU A 650 -18.06 -8.72 -13.34
N VAL A 651 -17.73 -9.68 -14.19
CA VAL A 651 -16.82 -9.43 -15.32
C VAL A 651 -17.47 -8.49 -16.33
N ALA A 652 -18.75 -8.70 -16.67
CA ALA A 652 -19.48 -7.76 -17.52
C ALA A 652 -19.57 -6.36 -16.92
N GLN A 653 -19.80 -6.27 -15.59
CA GLN A 653 -19.78 -5.02 -14.87
C GLN A 653 -18.42 -4.34 -14.92
N PHE A 654 -17.32 -5.09 -14.78
CA PHE A 654 -15.95 -4.55 -14.88
C PHE A 654 -15.74 -3.84 -16.23
N PHE A 655 -16.03 -4.50 -17.35
CA PHE A 655 -15.89 -3.89 -18.67
C PHE A 655 -16.80 -2.68 -18.87
N GLY A 656 -18.05 -2.74 -18.42
CA GLY A 656 -19.00 -1.63 -18.51
C GLY A 656 -18.59 -0.42 -17.67
N VAL A 657 -18.16 -0.65 -16.43
CA VAL A 657 -17.67 0.40 -15.53
C VAL A 657 -16.38 1.00 -16.06
N ALA A 658 -15.41 0.17 -16.47
CA ALA A 658 -14.15 0.65 -17.00
C ALA A 658 -14.34 1.52 -18.26
N GLN A 659 -15.27 1.12 -19.16
CA GLN A 659 -15.58 1.90 -20.36
C GLN A 659 -16.15 3.29 -20.03
N THR A 660 -16.82 3.46 -18.91
CA THR A 660 -17.46 4.73 -18.52
C THR A 660 -16.60 5.58 -17.58
N THR A 661 -15.71 4.97 -16.83
CA THR A 661 -14.92 5.65 -15.78
C THR A 661 -13.44 5.78 -16.09
N MET A 662 -12.94 5.03 -17.07
CA MET A 662 -11.56 5.09 -17.52
C MET A 662 -11.46 5.84 -18.85
N ILE A 663 -10.34 6.52 -19.04
CA ILE A 663 -10.06 7.16 -20.33
C ILE A 663 -9.79 6.05 -21.35
N ALA A 664 -10.39 6.15 -22.52
CA ALA A 664 -10.13 5.24 -23.65
C ALA A 664 -8.73 5.52 -24.26
N ASP A 665 -7.69 5.44 -23.42
CA ASP A 665 -6.30 5.59 -23.81
C ASP A 665 -5.74 4.31 -24.45
N GLY A 666 -4.48 4.38 -24.86
CA GLY A 666 -3.78 3.23 -25.44
C GLY A 666 -3.77 2.01 -24.51
N GLY A 667 -3.69 2.20 -23.17
CA GLY A 667 -3.66 1.11 -22.19
C GLY A 667 -4.96 0.31 -22.18
N TRP A 668 -6.10 0.97 -22.05
CA TRP A 668 -7.41 0.32 -22.07
C TRP A 668 -7.68 -0.48 -23.36
N ARG A 669 -7.22 0.03 -24.51
CA ARG A 669 -7.35 -0.69 -25.79
C ARG A 669 -6.65 -2.05 -25.77
N PHE A 670 -5.52 -2.20 -25.07
CA PHE A 670 -4.88 -3.51 -24.91
C PHE A 670 -5.73 -4.47 -24.10
N CYS A 671 -6.49 -4.00 -23.10
CA CYS A 671 -7.45 -4.82 -22.38
C CYS A 671 -8.57 -5.34 -23.29
N GLU A 672 -9.15 -4.46 -24.12
CA GLU A 672 -10.16 -4.85 -25.12
C GLU A 672 -9.60 -5.84 -26.15
N ILE A 673 -8.37 -5.64 -26.63
CA ILE A 673 -7.69 -6.58 -27.54
C ILE A 673 -7.55 -7.94 -26.85
N GLY A 674 -7.11 -7.98 -25.59
CA GLY A 674 -6.99 -9.20 -24.81
C GLY A 674 -8.33 -9.95 -24.69
N GLU A 675 -9.40 -9.24 -24.34
CA GLU A 675 -10.77 -9.78 -24.26
C GLU A 675 -11.19 -10.43 -25.61
N ARG A 676 -11.05 -9.68 -26.70
CA ARG A 676 -11.48 -10.13 -28.04
C ARG A 676 -10.66 -11.31 -28.57
N ILE A 677 -9.35 -11.29 -28.35
CA ILE A 677 -8.48 -12.43 -28.72
C ILE A 677 -8.84 -13.68 -27.94
N GLU A 678 -9.04 -13.59 -26.62
CA GLU A 678 -9.41 -14.76 -25.82
C GLU A 678 -10.76 -15.33 -26.26
N ARG A 679 -11.76 -14.47 -26.52
CA ARG A 679 -13.08 -14.87 -27.04
C ARG A 679 -12.94 -15.57 -28.39
N ALA A 680 -12.14 -15.04 -29.30
CA ALA A 680 -11.88 -15.65 -30.61
C ALA A 680 -11.23 -17.04 -30.45
N VAL A 681 -10.23 -17.18 -29.57
CA VAL A 681 -9.56 -18.45 -29.29
C VAL A 681 -10.54 -19.49 -28.71
N ILE A 682 -11.35 -19.09 -27.73
CA ILE A 682 -12.35 -19.99 -27.12
C ILE A 682 -13.37 -20.41 -28.16
N THR A 683 -13.87 -19.49 -28.99
CA THR A 683 -14.84 -19.77 -30.04
C THR A 683 -14.25 -20.72 -31.10
N ALA A 684 -13.03 -20.46 -31.55
CA ALA A 684 -12.35 -21.33 -32.51
C ALA A 684 -12.12 -22.75 -31.98
N ASN A 685 -11.68 -22.88 -30.73
CA ASN A 685 -11.50 -24.18 -30.07
C ASN A 685 -12.83 -24.93 -29.89
N ALA A 686 -13.88 -24.23 -29.52
CA ALA A 686 -15.21 -24.78 -29.39
C ALA A 686 -15.76 -25.29 -30.74
N LEU A 687 -15.63 -24.49 -31.79
CA LEU A 687 -15.98 -24.89 -33.17
C LEU A 687 -15.19 -26.11 -33.64
N ALA A 688 -13.87 -26.11 -33.50
CA ALA A 688 -13.01 -27.20 -33.91
C ALA A 688 -13.34 -28.51 -33.16
N SER A 689 -13.68 -28.39 -31.87
CA SER A 689 -14.06 -29.55 -31.03
C SER A 689 -15.41 -30.10 -31.43
N THR A 690 -16.39 -29.24 -31.73
CA THR A 690 -17.74 -29.64 -32.14
C THR A 690 -17.74 -30.22 -33.56
N ALA A 691 -17.05 -29.57 -34.50
CA ALA A 691 -16.96 -30.05 -35.89
C ALA A 691 -16.40 -31.48 -35.99
N ARG A 692 -15.36 -31.83 -35.20
CA ARG A 692 -14.81 -33.19 -35.14
C ARG A 692 -15.81 -34.23 -34.63
N SER A 693 -16.77 -33.86 -33.80
CA SER A 693 -17.81 -34.75 -33.31
C SER A 693 -18.98 -34.92 -34.29
N LEU A 694 -19.31 -33.86 -35.02
CA LEU A 694 -20.39 -33.82 -36.00
C LEU A 694 -20.06 -34.66 -37.26
N VAL A 695 -18.80 -34.63 -37.71
CA VAL A 695 -18.35 -35.31 -38.94
C VAL A 695 -18.40 -36.84 -38.84
N ARG A 696 -18.40 -37.40 -37.64
CA ARG A 696 -18.42 -38.86 -37.41
C ARG A 696 -19.82 -39.51 -37.47
N SER A 697 -20.88 -38.78 -37.83
CA SER A 697 -22.26 -39.24 -37.70
C SER A 697 -23.01 -39.20 -39.03
N ALA A 698 -23.35 -40.37 -39.66
CA ALA A 698 -24.22 -40.49 -40.83
C ALA A 698 -25.43 -41.39 -40.54
N GLY A 699 -26.67 -40.94 -40.87
CA GLY A 699 -27.94 -41.67 -40.69
C GLY A 699 -29.04 -40.85 -39.94
N PRO A 700 -30.35 -41.14 -40.12
CA PRO A 700 -31.46 -40.29 -39.61
C PRO A 700 -31.53 -40.18 -38.09
N ALA A 701 -31.26 -41.23 -37.33
CA ALA A 701 -31.14 -41.14 -35.87
C ALA A 701 -29.93 -40.25 -35.41
N ARG A 702 -29.00 -40.08 -36.31
CA ARG A 702 -27.79 -39.28 -36.09
C ARG A 702 -27.99 -37.80 -36.46
N GLU A 703 -28.98 -37.51 -37.32
CA GLU A 703 -29.36 -36.15 -37.67
C GLU A 703 -30.01 -35.40 -36.47
N HIS A 704 -30.89 -36.09 -35.77
CA HIS A 704 -31.47 -35.58 -34.51
C HIS A 704 -30.39 -35.40 -33.42
N ALA A 705 -29.46 -36.34 -33.26
CA ALA A 705 -28.32 -36.19 -32.36
C ALA A 705 -27.43 -35.02 -32.71
N ARG A 706 -27.27 -34.70 -34.01
CA ARG A 706 -26.51 -33.57 -34.52
C ARG A 706 -27.19 -32.24 -34.21
N GLU A 707 -28.51 -32.14 -34.35
CA GLU A 707 -29.29 -30.97 -33.96
C GLU A 707 -29.17 -30.67 -32.47
N ILE A 708 -29.28 -31.73 -31.62
CA ILE A 708 -29.08 -31.61 -30.16
C ILE A 708 -27.68 -31.08 -29.85
N GLN A 709 -26.63 -31.65 -30.46
CA GLN A 709 -25.25 -31.22 -30.23
C GLN A 709 -25.00 -29.78 -30.71
N LEU A 710 -25.57 -29.40 -31.85
CA LEU A 710 -25.48 -28.03 -32.36
C LEU A 710 -26.22 -27.04 -31.43
N SER A 711 -27.43 -27.42 -30.98
CA SER A 711 -28.17 -26.62 -29.99
C SER A 711 -27.39 -26.42 -28.68
N ALA A 712 -26.77 -27.49 -28.17
CA ALA A 712 -25.88 -27.41 -27.00
C ALA A 712 -24.70 -26.45 -27.22
N PHE A 713 -24.04 -26.57 -28.38
CA PHE A 713 -22.96 -25.68 -28.77
C PHE A 713 -23.41 -24.20 -28.78
N LEU A 714 -24.53 -23.91 -29.47
CA LEU A 714 -25.05 -22.56 -29.57
C LEU A 714 -25.47 -21.97 -28.21
N ARG A 715 -26.01 -22.82 -27.31
CA ARG A 715 -26.32 -22.41 -25.92
C ARG A 715 -25.05 -22.07 -25.16
N LEU A 716 -24.01 -22.90 -25.22
CA LEU A 716 -22.72 -22.70 -24.55
C LEU A 716 -22.01 -21.44 -25.06
N MET A 717 -22.19 -21.10 -26.34
CA MET A 717 -21.64 -19.90 -26.94
C MET A 717 -22.53 -18.65 -26.75
N GLY A 718 -23.70 -18.76 -26.06
CA GLY A 718 -24.64 -17.66 -25.87
C GLY A 718 -25.31 -17.17 -27.17
N SER A 719 -25.24 -17.95 -28.25
CA SER A 719 -25.66 -17.51 -29.60
C SER A 719 -26.97 -18.15 -30.05
N ARG A 720 -27.63 -18.96 -29.22
CA ARG A 720 -28.84 -19.72 -29.60
C ARG A 720 -29.99 -18.81 -30.04
N ASP A 721 -30.23 -17.76 -29.30
CA ASP A 721 -31.38 -16.87 -29.56
C ASP A 721 -31.14 -16.00 -30.81
N VAL A 722 -29.88 -15.64 -31.07
CA VAL A 722 -29.48 -14.93 -32.29
C VAL A 722 -29.63 -15.83 -33.52
N TYR A 723 -29.30 -17.12 -33.40
CA TYR A 723 -29.43 -18.08 -34.49
C TYR A 723 -30.89 -18.44 -34.85
N ARG A 724 -31.79 -18.34 -33.86
CA ARG A 724 -33.24 -18.60 -34.08
C ARG A 724 -33.99 -17.44 -34.70
N ARG A 725 -33.44 -16.25 -34.73
CA ARG A 725 -33.96 -15.07 -35.45
C ARG A 725 -33.46 -15.06 -36.88
#